data_f3ba5990762d15076fce4133ab39258b
#
_entry.id   f3ba5990762d15076fce4133ab39258b
#
_cell.length_a   1.000
_cell.length_b   1.000
_cell.length_c   1.000
_cell.angle_alpha   90.00
_cell.angle_beta   90.00
_cell.angle_gamma   90.00
#
_symmetry.space_group_name_H-M   'P 1'
#
loop_
_entity.id
_entity.type
_entity.pdbx_description
1 polymer ?
#
loop_
_entity_poly.entity_id
_entity_poly.type
_entity_poly.pdbx_seq_one_letter_code
_entity_poly.pdbx_strand_id
1 'polypeptide(L)'
;MKHFKTYLLCLGLALTTASCSQDDFDSTEATSEKLVEMSFIAGSSQPVTRTVLGSDGATVTWQTNDKIGIGYYSAPGNKSLPFKTSSTGSNVIFWGQAADQQNPYFMMYPYQEDAKILQKNNVTAEYQYTFPKNQQAVAGTFDPKANVSVGIIPQRGKPFIAYNVGGLLRFTIKGTSNVKQVKLLAVGQENLAGTIISTITFANDGKISAAQNKFTAASPVVNLKAESGTLEENKAYYIALPEQKLSQGLTLVFIMQDGKAILKKVKQEINIQRAKVYNLGEMTLDASKAKAFILKNQGLIEAVGAKVSGLTKTADGNLDIYAADNLEKILSYKGMLEVNNKDYFTSIDELQYYRNINGLNLQGNKNLAGELNLNKYPQLTGQIVISGSPLVTKINVTGLDKITQLQTHHLDGMTEIVTGGNTKLNLFALYNNNSLQSVDASNMPSLTTLQTYYSPNIQTINTTNSPNLNDFNGLSNGSLQNFIGLSDNSKLQRFWASGSKIESYDFSKMTKLRDVNLASAAVKEIKGLSAAGANLKELQLSNTHIGSLDVSNNPNLTKLDLYNVKEMTTVDVTHNPNLTYLRTTFIPFTSLDLSNNTKLVELSIAHNKLSSLDIRHMPNLAKFYAGSQSPNGSLANITVTMTAAQKAKLEQVKPFLESANDNRANFDDTNSWVKVVVAP
;
A
#
# COMPACT_ATOMS: atom_id res chain seq x y z
N MET A 1 -19.19 -23.06 38.77
CA MET A 1 -19.86 -22.38 39.89
C MET A 1 -19.84 -20.88 39.67
N LYS A 2 -21.05 -20.31 39.57
CA LYS A 2 -21.44 -18.89 39.85
C LYS A 2 -20.66 -17.78 39.11
N HIS A 3 -21.27 -17.20 38.10
CA HIS A 3 -22.18 -16.02 38.07
C HIS A 3 -21.58 -14.75 38.72
N PHE A 4 -21.43 -13.67 37.93
CA PHE A 4 -22.12 -12.42 38.19
C PHE A 4 -22.16 -11.50 36.95
N LYS A 5 -23.32 -11.00 36.74
CA LYS A 5 -23.93 -10.08 35.80
C LYS A 5 -23.52 -8.62 36.00
N THR A 6 -23.46 -7.88 34.91
CA THR A 6 -24.09 -6.58 34.59
C THR A 6 -24.03 -5.44 35.62
N TYR A 7 -23.57 -4.24 35.19
CA TYR A 7 -24.37 -3.00 35.24
C TYR A 7 -23.84 -1.93 34.26
N LEU A 8 -24.79 -1.37 33.55
CA LEU A 8 -24.80 -0.20 32.68
C LEU A 8 -24.90 1.07 33.54
N LEU A 9 -24.15 2.13 33.26
CA LEU A 9 -24.60 3.50 33.54
C LEU A 9 -23.95 4.52 32.58
N CYS A 10 -24.82 5.23 31.88
CA CYS A 10 -24.54 6.43 31.08
C CYS A 10 -24.22 7.62 31.98
N LEU A 11 -23.29 8.47 31.61
CA LEU A 11 -23.43 9.94 31.80
C LEU A 11 -22.67 10.69 30.71
N GLY A 12 -23.36 11.53 29.97
CA GLY A 12 -22.84 12.37 28.94
C GLY A 12 -22.24 13.66 29.50
N LEU A 13 -21.33 14.23 28.75
CA LEU A 13 -21.12 15.70 28.72
C LEU A 13 -20.71 16.11 27.30
N ALA A 14 -21.49 17.04 26.78
CA ALA A 14 -21.28 17.69 25.50
C ALA A 14 -20.14 18.71 25.60
N LEU A 15 -19.34 18.86 24.55
CA LEU A 15 -18.75 20.13 24.17
C LEU A 15 -18.55 20.17 22.65
N THR A 16 -19.11 21.19 22.09
CA THR A 16 -19.20 21.65 20.72
C THR A 16 -17.84 22.07 20.16
N THR A 17 -17.57 21.75 18.88
CA THR A 17 -17.28 22.77 17.84
C THR A 17 -17.26 22.14 16.44
N ALA A 18 -18.16 22.60 15.64
CA ALA A 18 -18.06 23.13 14.29
C ALA A 18 -17.43 22.29 13.17
N SER A 19 -18.33 21.92 12.29
CA SER A 19 -18.40 22.22 10.86
C SER A 19 -17.69 21.27 9.91
N CYS A 20 -18.51 20.39 9.33
CA CYS A 20 -18.46 20.11 7.89
C CYS A 20 -19.84 19.61 7.45
N SER A 21 -20.34 20.19 6.39
CA SER A 21 -21.63 20.02 5.78
C SER A 21 -22.10 18.56 5.67
N GLN A 22 -23.07 18.25 6.48
CA GLN A 22 -23.93 17.10 6.35
C GLN A 22 -25.09 17.55 5.47
N ASP A 23 -25.23 16.99 4.28
CA ASP A 23 -26.45 17.15 3.49
C ASP A 23 -27.60 16.51 4.29
N ASP A 24 -28.44 17.37 4.81
CA ASP A 24 -29.68 17.02 5.50
C ASP A 24 -30.59 16.25 4.53
N PHE A 25 -30.67 14.95 4.69
CA PHE A 25 -31.82 14.20 4.25
C PHE A 25 -32.94 14.42 5.27
N ASP A 26 -33.64 15.51 5.10
CA ASP A 26 -34.90 15.77 5.80
C ASP A 26 -35.91 14.68 5.42
N SER A 27 -36.26 13.82 6.37
CA SER A 27 -37.32 12.83 6.25
C SER A 27 -38.68 13.54 6.36
N THR A 28 -39.05 14.27 5.31
CA THR A 28 -40.43 14.63 5.08
C THR A 28 -41.18 13.35 4.75
N GLU A 29 -42.16 12.98 5.59
CA GLU A 29 -43.17 11.95 5.27
C GLU A 29 -43.69 12.21 3.86
N ALA A 30 -43.34 11.32 2.92
CA ALA A 30 -43.81 11.41 1.55
C ALA A 30 -45.31 11.15 1.58
N THR A 31 -46.09 12.20 1.43
CA THR A 31 -47.49 12.07 0.97
C THR A 31 -47.45 11.23 -0.29
N SER A 32 -48.10 10.05 -0.29
CA SER A 32 -48.14 9.15 -1.43
C SER A 32 -48.81 9.88 -2.59
N GLU A 33 -47.99 10.39 -3.53
CA GLU A 33 -48.53 10.98 -4.75
C GLU A 33 -49.41 9.95 -5.48
N LYS A 34 -50.55 10.37 -5.93
CA LYS A 34 -51.48 9.51 -6.67
C LYS A 34 -50.90 9.20 -8.04
N LEU A 35 -50.49 7.95 -8.26
CA LEU A 35 -50.07 7.47 -9.56
C LEU A 35 -51.27 7.41 -10.49
N VAL A 36 -51.10 7.85 -11.73
CA VAL A 36 -52.10 7.80 -12.79
C VAL A 36 -51.58 6.98 -13.96
N GLU A 37 -52.48 6.33 -14.68
CA GLU A 37 -52.12 5.67 -15.93
C GLU A 37 -51.70 6.70 -16.96
N MET A 38 -50.57 6.44 -17.62
CA MET A 38 -50.07 7.30 -18.69
C MET A 38 -49.27 6.53 -19.72
N SER A 39 -49.01 7.20 -20.83
CA SER A 39 -48.21 6.63 -21.90
C SER A 39 -47.12 7.58 -22.37
N PHE A 40 -46.02 6.98 -22.85
CA PHE A 40 -44.95 7.71 -23.49
C PHE A 40 -44.64 7.12 -24.86
N ILE A 41 -44.37 7.99 -25.84
CA ILE A 41 -44.13 7.64 -27.23
C ILE A 41 -42.63 7.59 -27.47
N ALA A 42 -42.11 6.46 -27.92
CA ALA A 42 -40.76 6.39 -28.43
C ALA A 42 -40.70 6.92 -29.86
N GLY A 43 -39.87 7.92 -30.13
CA GLY A 43 -39.70 8.52 -31.45
C GLY A 43 -38.64 7.86 -32.31
N SER A 44 -38.72 8.06 -33.62
CA SER A 44 -37.75 7.57 -34.60
C SER A 44 -36.85 8.69 -35.08
N SER A 45 -35.72 8.94 -34.51
CA SER A 45 -34.74 9.81 -35.16
C SER A 45 -33.31 9.25 -34.93
N GLN A 46 -32.74 8.73 -36.02
CA GLN A 46 -31.39 8.19 -36.15
C GLN A 46 -31.14 6.80 -35.49
N PRO A 47 -30.19 6.00 -36.00
CA PRO A 47 -29.92 4.63 -35.54
C PRO A 47 -29.21 4.63 -34.20
N VAL A 48 -29.97 4.83 -33.11
CA VAL A 48 -29.41 4.83 -31.78
C VAL A 48 -30.35 4.09 -30.84
N THR A 49 -29.98 2.89 -30.44
CA THR A 49 -30.51 2.14 -29.29
C THR A 49 -31.89 1.54 -29.36
N ARG A 50 -31.95 0.31 -29.72
CA ARG A 50 -33.12 -0.55 -29.62
C ARG A 50 -32.66 -2.01 -29.35
N THR A 51 -33.60 -2.93 -29.18
CA THR A 51 -33.34 -4.27 -28.62
C THR A 51 -32.74 -5.27 -29.59
N VAL A 52 -32.91 -5.11 -30.89
CA VAL A 52 -32.41 -6.03 -31.90
C VAL A 52 -31.77 -5.25 -33.04
N LEU A 53 -30.56 -5.62 -33.39
CA LEU A 53 -29.87 -5.10 -34.57
C LEU A 53 -30.52 -5.69 -35.81
N GLY A 54 -31.01 -4.83 -36.72
CA GLY A 54 -31.59 -5.26 -37.99
C GLY A 54 -30.58 -5.96 -38.90
N SER A 55 -31.06 -6.59 -39.94
CA SER A 55 -30.22 -7.29 -40.93
C SER A 55 -29.24 -6.35 -41.67
N ASP A 56 -29.51 -5.05 -41.66
CA ASP A 56 -28.63 -3.99 -42.16
C ASP A 56 -27.48 -3.61 -41.23
N GLY A 57 -27.43 -4.21 -40.02
CA GLY A 57 -26.41 -3.92 -38.98
C GLY A 57 -26.44 -2.50 -38.42
N ALA A 58 -27.49 -1.73 -38.73
CA ALA A 58 -27.61 -0.34 -38.34
C ALA A 58 -28.99 0.02 -37.71
N THR A 59 -30.05 -0.61 -38.15
CA THR A 59 -31.39 -0.38 -37.65
C THR A 59 -31.66 -1.20 -36.41
N VAL A 60 -32.21 -0.58 -35.36
CA VAL A 60 -32.59 -1.26 -34.11
C VAL A 60 -34.04 -0.98 -33.81
N THR A 61 -34.84 -1.99 -33.43
CA THR A 61 -36.31 -1.86 -33.20
C THR A 61 -36.69 -2.31 -31.81
N TRP A 62 -37.70 -1.66 -31.23
CA TRP A 62 -38.39 -2.09 -30.02
C TRP A 62 -39.09 -3.41 -30.26
N GLN A 63 -39.15 -4.27 -29.25
CA GLN A 63 -39.84 -5.54 -29.31
C GLN A 63 -41.01 -5.58 -28.33
N THR A 64 -42.02 -6.39 -28.66
CA THR A 64 -43.13 -6.67 -27.75
C THR A 64 -42.62 -7.11 -26.39
N ASN A 65 -43.17 -6.55 -25.31
CA ASN A 65 -42.82 -6.74 -23.94
C ASN A 65 -41.51 -6.01 -23.46
N ASP A 66 -40.89 -5.21 -24.30
CA ASP A 66 -39.84 -4.30 -23.80
C ASP A 66 -40.35 -3.42 -22.67
N LYS A 67 -39.52 -3.18 -21.67
CA LYS A 67 -39.82 -2.32 -20.53
C LYS A 67 -38.80 -1.20 -20.42
N ILE A 68 -39.28 0.03 -20.23
CA ILE A 68 -38.46 1.18 -19.84
C ILE A 68 -38.74 1.55 -18.39
N GLY A 69 -37.74 2.13 -17.72
CA GLY A 69 -37.89 2.74 -16.40
C GLY A 69 -38.16 4.22 -16.55
N ILE A 70 -39.13 4.75 -15.85
CA ILE A 70 -39.48 6.19 -15.82
C ILE A 70 -39.17 6.73 -14.41
N GLY A 71 -38.38 7.80 -14.36
CA GLY A 71 -38.11 8.60 -13.17
C GLY A 71 -38.73 9.98 -13.29
N TYR A 72 -39.18 10.52 -12.15
CA TYR A 72 -39.77 11.85 -12.03
C TYR A 72 -39.41 12.47 -10.68
N TYR A 73 -39.62 13.78 -10.52
CA TYR A 73 -39.08 14.57 -9.41
C TYR A 73 -39.39 14.04 -8.01
N SER A 74 -40.60 13.54 -7.79
CA SER A 74 -41.12 13.08 -6.51
C SER A 74 -41.16 11.54 -6.38
N ALA A 75 -40.51 10.80 -7.28
CA ALA A 75 -40.53 9.35 -7.26
C ALA A 75 -39.98 8.79 -5.91
N PRO A 76 -40.78 7.99 -5.14
CA PRO A 76 -40.38 7.48 -3.85
C PRO A 76 -39.07 6.71 -3.91
N GLY A 77 -38.06 7.12 -3.10
CA GLY A 77 -36.74 6.52 -3.11
C GLY A 77 -35.97 6.63 -4.43
N ASN A 78 -36.38 7.56 -5.31
CA ASN A 78 -35.83 7.75 -6.67
C ASN A 78 -35.90 6.49 -7.54
N LYS A 79 -36.77 5.54 -7.23
CA LYS A 79 -36.95 4.31 -8.03
C LYS A 79 -37.58 4.66 -9.37
N SER A 80 -37.09 4.03 -10.45
CA SER A 80 -37.73 4.08 -11.74
C SER A 80 -38.99 3.17 -11.77
N LEU A 81 -40.05 3.65 -12.39
CA LEU A 81 -41.27 2.87 -12.55
C LEU A 81 -41.34 2.18 -13.92
N PRO A 82 -41.81 0.92 -14.00
CA PRO A 82 -41.83 0.17 -15.24
C PRO A 82 -42.97 0.63 -16.18
N PHE A 83 -42.61 0.90 -17.43
CA PHE A 83 -43.54 1.11 -18.53
C PHE A 83 -43.25 0.07 -19.61
N LYS A 84 -44.32 -0.53 -20.17
CA LYS A 84 -44.22 -1.67 -21.08
C LYS A 84 -44.88 -1.34 -22.44
N THR A 85 -44.30 -1.87 -23.52
CA THR A 85 -44.93 -1.84 -24.84
C THR A 85 -45.48 -3.20 -25.23
N SER A 86 -46.60 -3.20 -25.95
CA SER A 86 -47.19 -4.38 -26.61
C SER A 86 -46.90 -4.43 -28.12
N SER A 87 -46.15 -3.46 -28.63
CA SER A 87 -45.90 -3.30 -30.07
C SER A 87 -44.43 -3.51 -30.41
N THR A 88 -44.14 -3.88 -31.64
CA THR A 88 -42.83 -3.98 -32.23
C THR A 88 -42.64 -2.90 -33.28
N GLY A 89 -41.48 -2.28 -33.34
CA GLY A 89 -41.18 -1.25 -34.36
C GLY A 89 -40.27 -0.14 -33.88
N SER A 90 -40.15 0.89 -34.70
CA SER A 90 -39.32 2.06 -34.39
C SER A 90 -40.06 3.10 -33.55
N ASN A 91 -41.38 3.19 -33.71
CA ASN A 91 -42.28 4.07 -32.96
C ASN A 91 -43.26 3.19 -32.20
N VAL A 92 -43.13 3.15 -30.87
CA VAL A 92 -44.00 2.33 -30.01
C VAL A 92 -44.48 3.18 -28.83
N ILE A 93 -45.59 2.76 -28.23
CA ILE A 93 -46.11 3.40 -27.03
C ILE A 93 -45.82 2.50 -25.82
N PHE A 94 -45.28 3.10 -24.78
CA PHE A 94 -45.06 2.47 -23.48
C PHE A 94 -46.15 2.92 -22.51
N TRP A 95 -46.79 1.97 -21.83
CA TRP A 95 -47.88 2.19 -20.86
C TRP A 95 -47.42 1.80 -19.46
N GLY A 96 -47.81 2.60 -18.47
CA GLY A 96 -47.49 2.37 -17.05
C GLY A 96 -48.16 3.40 -16.15
N GLN A 97 -47.73 3.44 -14.92
CA GLN A 97 -48.22 4.39 -13.92
C GLN A 97 -47.09 5.26 -13.39
N ALA A 98 -47.31 6.57 -13.32
CA ALA A 98 -46.43 7.54 -12.69
C ALA A 98 -47.23 8.73 -12.18
N ALA A 99 -46.61 9.60 -11.36
CA ALA A 99 -47.25 10.83 -10.95
C ALA A 99 -47.38 11.81 -12.15
N ASP A 100 -48.51 12.51 -12.25
CA ASP A 100 -48.73 13.54 -13.27
C ASP A 100 -48.05 14.84 -12.82
N GLN A 101 -46.99 15.25 -13.53
CA GLN A 101 -46.21 16.42 -13.20
C GLN A 101 -45.94 17.32 -14.39
N GLN A 102 -45.72 18.61 -14.13
CA GLN A 102 -45.35 19.61 -15.13
C GLN A 102 -43.88 19.51 -15.56
N ASN A 103 -43.02 18.91 -14.73
CA ASN A 103 -41.59 18.72 -14.97
C ASN A 103 -41.36 17.61 -16.00
N PRO A 104 -40.20 17.58 -16.69
CA PRO A 104 -39.86 16.48 -17.59
C PRO A 104 -39.78 15.16 -16.84
N TYR A 105 -40.05 14.07 -17.56
CA TYR A 105 -39.71 12.71 -17.09
C TYR A 105 -38.40 12.29 -17.70
N PHE A 106 -37.72 11.40 -16.99
CA PHE A 106 -36.47 10.79 -17.45
C PHE A 106 -36.68 9.30 -17.65
N MET A 107 -36.18 8.77 -18.76
CA MET A 107 -36.34 7.36 -19.09
C MET A 107 -35.01 6.63 -19.11
N MET A 108 -35.07 5.33 -18.83
CA MET A 108 -33.97 4.38 -18.97
C MET A 108 -34.47 3.08 -19.59
N TYR A 109 -33.64 2.48 -20.45
CA TYR A 109 -33.83 1.15 -21.02
C TYR A 109 -32.57 0.31 -20.87
N PRO A 110 -32.65 -0.99 -20.60
CA PRO A 110 -33.88 -1.70 -20.18
C PRO A 110 -34.28 -1.33 -18.74
N TYR A 111 -35.55 -1.53 -18.41
CA TYR A 111 -35.97 -1.41 -17.01
C TYR A 111 -35.16 -2.37 -16.12
N GLN A 112 -34.66 -1.85 -15.06
CA GLN A 112 -33.94 -2.59 -14.00
C GLN A 112 -34.62 -2.29 -12.66
N GLU A 113 -34.97 -3.31 -11.90
CA GLU A 113 -35.76 -3.17 -10.65
C GLU A 113 -35.04 -2.33 -9.60
N ASP A 114 -33.71 -2.45 -9.53
CA ASP A 114 -32.86 -1.71 -8.59
C ASP A 114 -32.34 -0.38 -9.12
N ALA A 115 -32.75 0.00 -10.35
CA ALA A 115 -32.32 1.24 -10.95
C ALA A 115 -33.00 2.45 -10.31
N LYS A 116 -32.23 3.52 -10.20
CA LYS A 116 -32.71 4.80 -9.67
C LYS A 116 -32.51 5.90 -10.71
N ILE A 117 -33.45 6.82 -10.74
CA ILE A 117 -33.38 8.03 -11.57
C ILE A 117 -33.72 9.22 -10.66
N LEU A 118 -32.68 9.97 -10.27
CA LEU A 118 -32.83 11.17 -9.44
C LEU A 118 -32.77 12.39 -10.33
N GLN A 119 -33.91 13.07 -10.52
CA GLN A 119 -33.98 14.33 -11.24
C GLN A 119 -33.24 15.42 -10.43
N LYS A 120 -32.22 16.06 -11.03
CA LYS A 120 -31.50 17.18 -10.43
C LYS A 120 -32.06 18.53 -10.84
N ASN A 121 -32.52 18.63 -12.10
CA ASN A 121 -33.20 19.80 -12.66
C ASN A 121 -33.93 19.37 -13.94
N ASN A 122 -34.46 20.35 -14.71
CA ASN A 122 -35.26 20.08 -15.92
C ASN A 122 -34.49 19.45 -17.08
N VAL A 123 -33.18 19.36 -17.05
CA VAL A 123 -32.35 18.80 -18.12
C VAL A 123 -31.28 17.83 -17.61
N THR A 124 -31.14 17.67 -16.30
CA THR A 124 -30.11 16.82 -15.69
C THR A 124 -30.72 15.82 -14.73
N ALA A 125 -30.33 14.55 -14.86
CA ALA A 125 -30.67 13.53 -13.91
C ALA A 125 -29.45 12.65 -13.57
N GLU A 126 -29.45 12.11 -12.36
CA GLU A 126 -28.52 11.09 -11.94
C GLU A 126 -29.19 9.71 -12.07
N TYR A 127 -28.57 8.87 -12.86
CA TYR A 127 -29.03 7.51 -13.13
C TYR A 127 -28.15 6.51 -12.38
N GLN A 128 -28.74 5.58 -11.64
CA GLN A 128 -28.09 4.39 -11.17
C GLN A 128 -28.57 3.19 -11.97
N TYR A 129 -27.68 2.54 -12.69
CA TYR A 129 -27.98 1.38 -13.53
C TYR A 129 -26.82 0.38 -13.54
N THR A 130 -27.09 -0.84 -14.04
CA THR A 130 -26.11 -1.91 -14.10
C THR A 130 -25.84 -2.34 -15.54
N PHE A 131 -24.55 -2.33 -15.93
CA PHE A 131 -24.08 -3.12 -17.07
C PHE A 131 -23.86 -4.56 -16.60
N PRO A 132 -24.60 -5.54 -17.13
CA PRO A 132 -24.52 -6.90 -16.64
C PRO A 132 -23.16 -7.53 -16.95
N LYS A 133 -22.56 -8.16 -15.94
CA LYS A 133 -21.32 -8.94 -16.13
C LYS A 133 -21.55 -10.22 -16.95
N ASN A 134 -22.76 -10.78 -16.90
CA ASN A 134 -23.18 -11.93 -17.70
C ASN A 134 -24.11 -11.43 -18.80
N GLN A 135 -23.68 -11.55 -20.05
CA GLN A 135 -24.42 -11.19 -21.24
C GLN A 135 -24.73 -12.44 -22.07
N GLN A 136 -25.87 -12.48 -22.66
CA GLN A 136 -26.30 -13.57 -23.54
C GLN A 136 -25.66 -13.41 -24.91
N ALA A 137 -25.08 -14.49 -25.45
CA ALA A 137 -24.57 -14.51 -26.80
C ALA A 137 -25.71 -14.73 -27.76
N VAL A 138 -26.04 -13.71 -28.54
CA VAL A 138 -27.05 -13.78 -29.60
C VAL A 138 -26.36 -13.59 -30.96
N ALA A 139 -26.47 -14.57 -31.84
CA ALA A 139 -25.84 -14.51 -33.16
C ALA A 139 -26.39 -13.30 -33.98
N GLY A 140 -25.48 -12.46 -34.46
CA GLY A 140 -25.79 -11.29 -35.26
C GLY A 140 -26.19 -10.03 -34.48
N THR A 141 -26.42 -10.12 -33.16
CA THR A 141 -26.85 -8.97 -32.36
C THR A 141 -26.25 -9.01 -30.93
N PHE A 142 -26.62 -8.07 -30.08
CA PHE A 142 -26.22 -7.95 -28.68
C PHE A 142 -27.31 -8.46 -27.73
N ASP A 143 -26.92 -8.71 -26.45
CA ASP A 143 -27.89 -8.94 -25.37
C ASP A 143 -28.72 -7.68 -25.11
N PRO A 144 -30.05 -7.71 -25.32
CA PRO A 144 -30.91 -6.53 -25.10
C PRO A 144 -30.81 -5.98 -23.67
N LYS A 145 -30.56 -6.85 -22.66
CA LYS A 145 -30.46 -6.47 -21.27
C LYS A 145 -29.15 -5.73 -20.96
N ALA A 146 -28.16 -5.81 -21.83
CA ALA A 146 -26.86 -5.18 -21.62
C ALA A 146 -26.71 -3.81 -22.31
N ASN A 147 -27.58 -3.48 -23.27
CA ASN A 147 -27.48 -2.24 -24.03
C ASN A 147 -28.27 -1.10 -23.36
N VAL A 148 -27.67 -0.48 -22.35
CA VAL A 148 -28.28 0.55 -21.53
C VAL A 148 -28.42 1.87 -22.30
N SER A 149 -29.59 2.47 -22.23
CA SER A 149 -29.93 3.76 -22.86
C SER A 149 -30.75 4.64 -21.93
N VAL A 150 -30.62 5.94 -22.12
CA VAL A 150 -31.34 6.97 -21.34
C VAL A 150 -31.93 8.01 -22.24
N GLY A 151 -32.92 8.73 -21.74
CA GLY A 151 -33.55 9.83 -22.49
C GLY A 151 -34.30 10.75 -21.56
N ILE A 152 -34.69 11.90 -22.13
CA ILE A 152 -35.55 12.89 -21.50
C ILE A 152 -36.88 12.97 -22.26
N ILE A 153 -37.96 13.08 -21.51
CA ILE A 153 -39.31 13.31 -22.02
C ILE A 153 -39.72 14.70 -21.55
N PRO A 154 -39.49 15.73 -22.37
CA PRO A 154 -39.64 17.11 -21.90
C PRO A 154 -41.09 17.48 -21.57
N GLN A 155 -42.04 16.82 -22.21
CA GLN A 155 -43.48 17.08 -22.03
C GLN A 155 -44.28 15.81 -22.39
N ARG A 156 -45.35 15.54 -21.65
CA ARG A 156 -46.31 14.46 -21.96
C ARG A 156 -46.84 14.58 -23.39
N GLY A 157 -46.96 13.48 -24.10
CA GLY A 157 -47.42 13.42 -25.49
C GLY A 157 -46.36 13.77 -26.54
N LYS A 158 -45.17 14.23 -26.14
CA LYS A 158 -44.03 14.38 -27.05
C LYS A 158 -43.20 13.09 -27.10
N PRO A 159 -42.73 12.69 -28.31
CA PRO A 159 -41.90 11.53 -28.44
C PRO A 159 -40.51 11.76 -27.78
N PHE A 160 -39.98 10.73 -27.10
CA PHE A 160 -38.62 10.71 -26.59
C PHE A 160 -37.66 9.94 -27.51
N ILE A 161 -36.38 10.24 -27.39
CA ILE A 161 -35.29 9.49 -28.02
C ILE A 161 -34.46 8.87 -26.91
N ALA A 162 -34.18 7.58 -27.06
CA ALA A 162 -33.26 6.89 -26.15
C ALA A 162 -31.83 6.94 -26.70
N TYR A 163 -30.85 7.30 -25.89
CA TYR A 163 -29.42 7.38 -26.25
C TYR A 163 -28.63 6.37 -25.48
N ASN A 164 -27.78 5.57 -26.16
CA ASN A 164 -26.89 4.64 -25.51
C ASN A 164 -25.89 5.35 -24.59
N VAL A 165 -25.65 4.80 -23.41
CA VAL A 165 -24.64 5.25 -22.46
C VAL A 165 -23.34 4.42 -22.53
N GLY A 166 -23.31 3.44 -23.42
CA GLY A 166 -22.12 2.60 -23.70
C GLY A 166 -21.91 2.35 -25.18
N GLY A 167 -20.94 1.52 -25.49
CA GLY A 167 -20.60 1.04 -26.82
C GLY A 167 -20.56 -0.49 -26.91
N LEU A 168 -20.38 -1.00 -28.11
CA LEU A 168 -20.35 -2.44 -28.40
C LEU A 168 -18.98 -2.86 -28.93
N LEU A 169 -18.46 -3.97 -28.43
CA LEU A 169 -17.38 -4.73 -29.07
C LEU A 169 -17.97 -5.82 -29.94
N ARG A 170 -17.55 -5.89 -31.21
CA ARG A 170 -17.97 -6.91 -32.17
C ARG A 170 -16.80 -7.80 -32.54
N PHE A 171 -17.02 -9.09 -32.59
CA PHE A 171 -16.06 -10.08 -33.13
C PHE A 171 -16.80 -11.21 -33.84
N THR A 172 -16.08 -11.94 -34.70
CA THR A 172 -16.61 -13.14 -35.40
C THR A 172 -15.70 -14.31 -35.06
N ILE A 173 -16.27 -15.46 -34.71
CA ILE A 173 -15.50 -16.68 -34.44
C ILE A 173 -15.29 -17.43 -35.74
N LYS A 174 -14.05 -17.90 -35.97
CA LYS A 174 -13.70 -18.81 -37.08
C LYS A 174 -12.87 -20.00 -36.59
N GLY A 175 -12.96 -21.11 -37.31
CA GLY A 175 -12.15 -22.32 -37.12
C GLY A 175 -12.70 -23.30 -36.08
N THR A 176 -13.76 -22.96 -35.36
CA THR A 176 -14.45 -23.90 -34.47
C THR A 176 -15.80 -23.34 -34.02
N SER A 177 -16.78 -24.22 -33.87
CA SER A 177 -18.08 -23.98 -33.22
C SER A 177 -18.15 -24.53 -31.80
N ASN A 178 -17.03 -24.90 -31.21
CA ASN A 178 -16.99 -25.57 -29.88
C ASN A 178 -16.86 -24.61 -28.68
N VAL A 179 -17.09 -23.31 -28.89
CA VAL A 179 -16.99 -22.27 -27.85
C VAL A 179 -18.30 -22.15 -27.09
N LYS A 180 -18.32 -22.45 -25.80
CA LYS A 180 -19.51 -22.29 -24.94
C LYS A 180 -19.65 -20.92 -24.31
N GLN A 181 -18.52 -20.21 -24.12
CA GLN A 181 -18.46 -18.93 -23.43
C GLN A 181 -17.24 -18.13 -23.87
N VAL A 182 -17.37 -16.82 -23.89
CA VAL A 182 -16.25 -15.89 -24.02
C VAL A 182 -16.18 -15.01 -22.78
N LYS A 183 -15.03 -14.97 -22.10
CA LYS A 183 -14.76 -14.00 -21.04
C LYS A 183 -13.92 -12.86 -21.63
N LEU A 184 -14.34 -11.62 -21.38
CA LEU A 184 -13.60 -10.42 -21.72
C LEU A 184 -12.94 -9.84 -20.47
N LEU A 185 -11.64 -9.53 -20.56
CA LEU A 185 -10.87 -8.89 -19.50
C LEU A 185 -10.16 -7.67 -20.05
N ALA A 186 -10.20 -6.55 -19.34
CA ALA A 186 -9.30 -5.42 -19.61
C ALA A 186 -7.88 -5.73 -19.09
N VAL A 187 -6.86 -5.43 -19.88
CA VAL A 187 -5.46 -5.65 -19.45
C VAL A 187 -5.05 -4.62 -18.41
N GLY A 188 -5.48 -3.37 -18.54
CA GLY A 188 -5.25 -2.28 -17.59
C GLY A 188 -6.13 -2.31 -16.32
N GLN A 189 -6.93 -3.40 -16.15
CA GLN A 189 -7.81 -3.61 -14.98
C GLN A 189 -8.99 -2.62 -14.91
N GLU A 190 -9.35 -1.99 -16.00
CA GLU A 190 -10.54 -1.17 -16.08
C GLU A 190 -11.81 -2.00 -15.78
N ASN A 191 -12.78 -1.40 -15.14
CA ASN A 191 -14.05 -2.07 -14.82
C ASN A 191 -14.92 -2.18 -16.06
N LEU A 192 -15.29 -3.40 -16.45
CA LEU A 192 -16.02 -3.66 -17.68
C LEU A 192 -17.53 -3.78 -17.48
N ALA A 193 -17.99 -4.08 -16.27
CA ALA A 193 -19.39 -4.25 -15.91
C ALA A 193 -19.63 -3.85 -14.46
N GLY A 194 -20.90 -3.77 -14.06
CA GLY A 194 -21.30 -3.47 -12.68
C GLY A 194 -22.26 -2.29 -12.59
N THR A 195 -22.53 -1.85 -11.38
CA THR A 195 -23.44 -0.73 -11.11
C THR A 195 -22.70 0.60 -11.28
N ILE A 196 -23.30 1.50 -12.05
CA ILE A 196 -22.78 2.82 -12.39
C ILE A 196 -23.77 3.86 -11.90
N ILE A 197 -23.26 4.92 -11.27
CA ILE A 197 -23.98 6.18 -11.09
C ILE A 197 -23.49 7.14 -12.17
N SER A 198 -24.42 7.65 -13.00
CA SER A 198 -24.14 8.54 -14.11
C SER A 198 -24.94 9.81 -14.00
N THR A 199 -24.28 10.95 -13.83
CA THR A 199 -24.94 12.26 -13.95
C THR A 199 -24.98 12.67 -15.41
N ILE A 200 -26.16 12.74 -15.98
CA ILE A 200 -26.39 12.98 -17.41
C ILE A 200 -27.19 14.27 -17.61
N THR A 201 -26.62 15.16 -18.42
CA THR A 201 -27.29 16.40 -18.86
C THR A 201 -27.69 16.30 -20.32
N PHE A 202 -28.90 16.69 -20.61
CA PHE A 202 -29.46 16.73 -21.96
C PHE A 202 -29.43 18.15 -22.51
N ALA A 203 -29.17 18.30 -23.79
CA ALA A 203 -29.34 19.53 -24.54
C ALA A 203 -30.80 19.77 -24.87
N ASN A 204 -31.14 20.95 -25.37
CA ASN A 204 -32.50 21.33 -25.74
C ASN A 204 -33.11 20.42 -26.85
N ASP A 205 -32.28 19.79 -27.67
CA ASP A 205 -32.70 18.83 -28.69
C ASP A 205 -32.86 17.40 -28.12
N GLY A 206 -32.72 17.23 -26.81
CA GLY A 206 -32.84 15.97 -26.10
C GLY A 206 -31.59 15.07 -26.15
N LYS A 207 -30.52 15.47 -26.86
CA LYS A 207 -29.27 14.69 -26.91
C LYS A 207 -28.49 14.82 -25.61
N ILE A 208 -27.70 13.79 -25.29
CA ILE A 208 -26.77 13.87 -24.15
C ILE A 208 -25.68 14.89 -24.47
N SER A 209 -25.61 15.97 -23.68
CA SER A 209 -24.60 17.01 -23.79
C SER A 209 -23.39 16.75 -22.86
N ALA A 210 -23.65 16.14 -21.71
CA ALA A 210 -22.60 15.74 -20.78
C ALA A 210 -22.99 14.47 -20.02
N ALA A 211 -22.01 13.63 -19.69
CA ALA A 211 -22.17 12.46 -18.82
C ALA A 211 -20.93 12.27 -17.97
N GLN A 212 -21.14 12.00 -16.67
CA GLN A 212 -20.07 11.67 -15.71
C GLN A 212 -20.42 10.34 -15.06
N ASN A 213 -19.55 9.36 -15.22
CA ASN A 213 -19.76 7.98 -14.78
C ASN A 213 -18.90 7.64 -13.57
N LYS A 214 -19.48 6.97 -12.56
CA LYS A 214 -18.80 6.44 -11.40
C LYS A 214 -19.28 5.03 -11.10
N PHE A 215 -18.36 4.05 -11.08
CA PHE A 215 -18.69 2.70 -10.63
C PHE A 215 -18.89 2.67 -9.11
N THR A 216 -19.96 2.04 -8.65
CA THR A 216 -20.24 1.76 -7.23
C THR A 216 -20.09 0.29 -6.88
N ALA A 217 -20.39 -0.60 -7.83
CA ALA A 217 -20.04 -2.01 -7.78
C ALA A 217 -19.48 -2.39 -9.14
N ALA A 218 -18.31 -3.03 -9.18
CA ALA A 218 -17.56 -3.18 -10.41
C ALA A 218 -17.10 -4.61 -10.65
N SER A 219 -17.06 -5.01 -11.92
CA SER A 219 -16.46 -6.27 -12.37
C SER A 219 -15.44 -5.99 -13.46
N PRO A 220 -14.21 -6.50 -13.34
CA PRO A 220 -13.19 -6.40 -14.38
C PRO A 220 -13.40 -7.42 -15.51
N VAL A 221 -14.47 -8.23 -15.44
CA VAL A 221 -14.79 -9.30 -16.38
C VAL A 221 -16.20 -9.16 -16.89
N VAL A 222 -16.38 -9.37 -18.19
CA VAL A 222 -17.69 -9.63 -18.83
C VAL A 222 -17.70 -11.03 -19.41
N ASN A 223 -18.77 -11.77 -19.14
CA ASN A 223 -19.02 -13.10 -19.63
C ASN A 223 -20.08 -13.06 -20.72
N LEU A 224 -19.75 -13.48 -21.93
CA LEU A 224 -20.68 -13.71 -23.01
C LEU A 224 -20.94 -15.23 -23.12
N LYS A 225 -22.15 -15.68 -22.80
CA LYS A 225 -22.53 -17.09 -22.76
C LYS A 225 -23.59 -17.43 -23.80
N ALA A 226 -23.45 -18.57 -24.48
CA ALA A 226 -24.54 -19.13 -25.23
C ALA A 226 -25.71 -19.50 -24.30
N GLU A 227 -26.93 -19.30 -24.71
CA GLU A 227 -28.13 -19.70 -23.96
C GLU A 227 -28.20 -21.22 -23.84
N SER A 228 -27.92 -21.89 -24.94
CA SER A 228 -27.78 -23.37 -25.01
C SER A 228 -26.68 -23.72 -26.01
N GLY A 229 -25.95 -24.81 -25.73
CA GLY A 229 -24.91 -25.31 -26.62
C GLY A 229 -23.67 -24.42 -26.72
N THR A 230 -23.34 -24.00 -27.93
CA THR A 230 -22.13 -23.24 -28.28
C THR A 230 -22.42 -22.03 -29.17
N LEU A 231 -21.47 -21.13 -29.25
CA LEU A 231 -21.47 -20.03 -30.21
C LEU A 231 -21.25 -20.57 -31.64
N GLU A 232 -22.02 -20.06 -32.58
CA GLU A 232 -21.94 -20.46 -33.99
C GLU A 232 -20.71 -19.89 -34.68
N GLU A 233 -20.05 -20.69 -35.49
CA GLU A 233 -18.97 -20.25 -36.35
C GLU A 233 -19.48 -19.31 -37.45
N ASN A 234 -18.63 -18.35 -37.85
CA ASN A 234 -18.92 -17.34 -38.87
C ASN A 234 -20.08 -16.36 -38.54
N LYS A 235 -20.53 -16.35 -37.29
CA LYS A 235 -21.49 -15.34 -36.80
C LYS A 235 -20.78 -14.25 -36.02
N ALA A 236 -21.31 -13.06 -36.12
CA ALA A 236 -20.89 -11.91 -35.33
C ALA A 236 -21.51 -11.98 -33.93
N TYR A 237 -20.73 -11.66 -32.89
CA TYR A 237 -21.16 -11.54 -31.52
C TYR A 237 -20.77 -10.17 -30.98
N TYR A 238 -21.55 -9.67 -30.02
CA TYR A 238 -21.39 -8.33 -29.48
C TYR A 238 -21.34 -8.39 -27.95
N ILE A 239 -20.48 -7.56 -27.37
CA ILE A 239 -20.38 -7.34 -25.92
C ILE A 239 -20.63 -5.87 -25.66
N ALA A 240 -21.64 -5.54 -24.85
CA ALA A 240 -21.95 -4.18 -24.44
C ALA A 240 -21.05 -3.77 -23.26
N LEU A 241 -20.46 -2.60 -23.34
CA LEU A 241 -19.56 -2.03 -22.35
C LEU A 241 -19.91 -0.57 -22.06
N PRO A 242 -19.71 -0.08 -20.82
CA PRO A 242 -19.81 1.33 -20.53
C PRO A 242 -18.75 2.15 -21.29
N GLU A 243 -19.07 3.44 -21.52
CA GLU A 243 -18.14 4.38 -22.14
C GLU A 243 -16.88 4.49 -21.29
N GLN A 244 -15.73 4.13 -21.86
CA GLN A 244 -14.43 4.17 -21.20
C GLN A 244 -13.28 3.91 -22.17
N LYS A 245 -12.07 4.19 -21.68
CA LYS A 245 -10.81 3.94 -22.38
C LYS A 245 -10.13 2.71 -21.77
N LEU A 246 -9.87 1.68 -22.59
CA LEU A 246 -9.08 0.51 -22.24
C LEU A 246 -7.63 0.77 -22.66
N SER A 247 -6.85 1.32 -21.76
CA SER A 247 -5.52 1.92 -22.05
C SER A 247 -4.48 0.90 -22.52
N GLN A 248 -4.58 -0.35 -22.04
CA GLN A 248 -3.66 -1.44 -22.38
C GLN A 248 -4.31 -2.55 -23.22
N GLY A 249 -5.49 -2.25 -23.78
CA GLY A 249 -6.25 -3.21 -24.58
C GLY A 249 -6.98 -4.26 -23.72
N LEU A 250 -7.28 -5.40 -24.34
CA LEU A 250 -8.12 -6.44 -23.74
C LEU A 250 -7.62 -7.86 -24.04
N THR A 251 -8.15 -8.82 -23.29
CA THR A 251 -8.02 -10.26 -23.54
C THR A 251 -9.40 -10.89 -23.69
N LEU A 252 -9.61 -11.59 -24.77
CA LEU A 252 -10.74 -12.50 -24.97
C LEU A 252 -10.29 -13.94 -24.61
N VAL A 253 -11.04 -14.58 -23.72
CA VAL A 253 -10.82 -15.97 -23.32
C VAL A 253 -11.97 -16.80 -23.88
N PHE A 254 -11.69 -17.58 -24.91
CA PHE A 254 -12.67 -18.48 -25.55
C PHE A 254 -12.64 -19.80 -24.82
N ILE A 255 -13.70 -20.12 -24.08
CA ILE A 255 -13.83 -21.34 -23.28
C ILE A 255 -14.61 -22.37 -24.09
N MET A 256 -13.99 -23.52 -24.30
CA MET A 256 -14.56 -24.64 -25.06
C MET A 256 -15.54 -25.46 -24.22
N GLN A 257 -16.29 -26.37 -24.83
CA GLN A 257 -17.20 -27.27 -24.13
C GLN A 257 -16.47 -28.18 -23.13
N ASP A 258 -15.25 -28.61 -23.44
CA ASP A 258 -14.39 -29.45 -22.57
C ASP A 258 -13.72 -28.66 -21.42
N GLY A 259 -13.98 -27.33 -21.28
CA GLY A 259 -13.42 -26.47 -20.28
C GLY A 259 -12.05 -25.87 -20.60
N LYS A 260 -11.36 -26.36 -21.64
CA LYS A 260 -10.12 -25.72 -22.10
C LYS A 260 -10.38 -24.33 -22.70
N ALA A 261 -9.38 -23.50 -22.77
CA ALA A 261 -9.52 -22.15 -23.26
C ALA A 261 -8.43 -21.75 -24.26
N ILE A 262 -8.79 -20.80 -25.16
CA ILE A 262 -7.89 -20.10 -26.05
C ILE A 262 -7.94 -18.62 -25.70
N LEU A 263 -6.76 -17.98 -25.56
CA LEU A 263 -6.64 -16.56 -25.26
C LEU A 263 -6.28 -15.79 -26.53
N LYS A 264 -7.01 -14.72 -26.80
CA LYS A 264 -6.70 -13.71 -27.83
C LYS A 264 -6.49 -12.36 -27.16
N LYS A 265 -5.29 -11.78 -27.33
CA LYS A 265 -4.92 -10.48 -26.76
C LYS A 265 -4.96 -9.39 -27.83
N VAL A 266 -5.66 -8.32 -27.55
CA VAL A 266 -5.66 -7.07 -28.31
C VAL A 266 -4.85 -6.07 -27.50
N LYS A 267 -3.63 -5.77 -27.96
CA LYS A 267 -2.65 -4.96 -27.19
C LYS A 267 -2.79 -3.46 -27.39
N GLN A 268 -3.55 -3.04 -28.42
CA GLN A 268 -3.77 -1.63 -28.70
C GLN A 268 -4.81 -1.03 -27.74
N GLU A 269 -4.68 0.25 -27.48
CA GLU A 269 -5.69 1.03 -26.79
C GLU A 269 -7.04 0.96 -27.51
N ILE A 270 -8.12 0.83 -26.74
CA ILE A 270 -9.50 0.82 -27.26
C ILE A 270 -10.30 1.87 -26.49
N ASN A 271 -10.86 2.83 -27.20
CA ASN A 271 -11.71 3.86 -26.64
C ASN A 271 -13.19 3.50 -26.91
N ILE A 272 -13.87 2.94 -25.92
CA ILE A 272 -15.30 2.62 -25.98
C ILE A 272 -16.11 3.92 -25.88
N GLN A 273 -16.74 4.31 -26.96
CA GLN A 273 -17.59 5.50 -27.03
C GLN A 273 -19.06 5.11 -27.13
N ARG A 274 -19.93 5.96 -26.61
CA ARG A 274 -21.39 5.79 -26.69
C ARG A 274 -21.83 5.59 -28.13
N ALA A 275 -22.76 4.65 -28.33
CA ALA A 275 -23.37 4.34 -29.61
C ALA A 275 -22.38 3.97 -30.74
N LYS A 276 -21.16 3.56 -30.41
CA LYS A 276 -20.16 3.07 -31.38
C LYS A 276 -19.98 1.58 -31.29
N VAL A 277 -19.75 0.95 -32.44
CA VAL A 277 -19.38 -0.47 -32.54
C VAL A 277 -17.91 -0.57 -32.90
N TYR A 278 -17.14 -1.22 -32.03
CA TYR A 278 -15.74 -1.53 -32.26
C TYR A 278 -15.61 -2.93 -32.81
N ASN A 279 -15.16 -3.04 -34.06
CA ASN A 279 -14.99 -4.32 -34.70
C ASN A 279 -13.58 -4.86 -34.47
N LEU A 280 -13.48 -5.90 -33.67
CA LEU A 280 -12.23 -6.64 -33.43
C LEU A 280 -11.87 -7.62 -34.58
N GLY A 281 -12.75 -7.73 -35.58
CA GLY A 281 -12.54 -8.60 -36.73
C GLY A 281 -12.81 -10.08 -36.44
N GLU A 282 -12.13 -10.92 -37.21
CA GLU A 282 -12.26 -12.38 -37.12
C GLU A 282 -11.29 -12.97 -36.09
N MET A 283 -11.85 -13.75 -35.17
CA MET A 283 -11.10 -14.48 -34.16
C MET A 283 -10.93 -15.94 -34.63
N THR A 284 -9.89 -16.19 -35.41
CA THR A 284 -9.56 -17.57 -35.85
C THR A 284 -9.03 -18.38 -34.67
N LEU A 285 -9.75 -19.43 -34.31
CA LEU A 285 -9.45 -20.33 -33.19
C LEU A 285 -9.03 -21.71 -33.72
N ASP A 286 -7.90 -22.20 -33.24
CA ASP A 286 -7.45 -23.55 -33.46
C ASP A 286 -7.73 -24.37 -32.19
N ALA A 287 -8.78 -25.19 -32.22
CA ALA A 287 -9.21 -25.97 -31.06
C ALA A 287 -8.11 -26.91 -30.51
N SER A 288 -7.15 -27.35 -31.35
CA SER A 288 -6.00 -28.16 -30.89
C SER A 288 -5.07 -27.40 -29.94
N LYS A 289 -5.09 -26.07 -29.97
CA LYS A 289 -4.29 -25.19 -29.11
C LYS A 289 -5.00 -24.79 -27.82
N ALA A 290 -6.22 -25.26 -27.60
CA ALA A 290 -6.93 -25.02 -26.34
C ALA A 290 -6.21 -25.70 -25.17
N LYS A 291 -6.05 -24.95 -24.07
CA LYS A 291 -5.33 -25.40 -22.87
C LYS A 291 -6.22 -25.29 -21.63
N ALA A 292 -6.02 -26.21 -20.68
CA ALA A 292 -6.51 -26.03 -19.33
C ALA A 292 -5.62 -25.01 -18.59
N PHE A 293 -6.22 -24.13 -17.82
CA PHE A 293 -5.54 -23.12 -17.01
C PHE A 293 -5.68 -23.45 -15.53
N ILE A 294 -5.04 -24.54 -15.14
CA ILE A 294 -5.09 -25.08 -13.79
C ILE A 294 -3.97 -24.47 -12.95
N LEU A 295 -4.35 -23.75 -11.90
CA LEU A 295 -3.44 -23.31 -10.85
C LEU A 295 -3.20 -24.48 -9.90
N LYS A 296 -1.91 -24.78 -9.66
CA LYS A 296 -1.47 -25.94 -8.84
C LYS A 296 -0.80 -25.51 -7.55
N ASN A 297 -0.45 -24.22 -7.41
CA ASN A 297 0.21 -23.71 -6.22
C ASN A 297 -0.76 -23.69 -5.05
N GLN A 298 -0.73 -24.72 -4.23
CA GLN A 298 -1.64 -24.90 -3.09
C GLN A 298 -1.51 -23.75 -2.08
N GLY A 299 -0.31 -23.19 -1.89
CA GLY A 299 -0.12 -22.04 -1.01
C GLY A 299 -0.92 -20.81 -1.45
N LEU A 300 -0.91 -20.51 -2.76
CA LEU A 300 -1.70 -19.39 -3.30
C LEU A 300 -3.20 -19.69 -3.31
N ILE A 301 -3.58 -20.95 -3.64
CA ILE A 301 -4.99 -21.39 -3.64
C ILE A 301 -5.60 -21.31 -2.24
N GLU A 302 -4.87 -21.73 -1.23
CA GLU A 302 -5.30 -21.65 0.18
C GLU A 302 -5.38 -20.22 0.66
N ALA A 303 -4.35 -19.40 0.36
CA ALA A 303 -4.30 -18.02 0.76
C ALA A 303 -5.48 -17.20 0.22
N VAL A 304 -5.80 -17.35 -1.07
CA VAL A 304 -6.97 -16.68 -1.65
C VAL A 304 -8.28 -17.31 -1.15
N GLY A 305 -8.33 -18.63 -0.99
CA GLY A 305 -9.52 -19.34 -0.49
C GLY A 305 -9.89 -18.97 0.94
N ALA A 306 -8.92 -18.58 1.76
CA ALA A 306 -9.16 -18.06 3.10
C ALA A 306 -9.83 -16.66 3.10
N LYS A 307 -9.74 -15.92 2.01
CA LYS A 307 -10.24 -14.54 1.85
C LYS A 307 -11.45 -14.46 0.91
N VAL A 308 -11.61 -15.44 0.01
CA VAL A 308 -12.63 -15.47 -1.04
C VAL A 308 -13.38 -16.79 -0.97
N SER A 309 -14.66 -16.75 -0.62
CA SER A 309 -15.49 -17.94 -0.51
C SER A 309 -15.95 -18.50 -1.85
N GLY A 310 -16.27 -19.79 -1.87
CA GLY A 310 -16.97 -20.45 -2.99
C GLY A 310 -16.12 -20.64 -4.25
N LEU A 311 -14.79 -20.75 -4.13
CA LEU A 311 -13.92 -21.15 -5.25
C LEU A 311 -14.20 -22.63 -5.63
N THR A 312 -14.41 -22.87 -6.93
CA THR A 312 -14.63 -24.21 -7.48
C THR A 312 -13.28 -24.87 -7.75
N LYS A 313 -12.96 -25.92 -6.99
CA LYS A 313 -11.73 -26.70 -7.14
C LYS A 313 -11.96 -27.95 -8.00
N THR A 314 -10.90 -28.43 -8.63
CA THR A 314 -10.86 -29.75 -9.29
C THR A 314 -10.88 -30.86 -8.24
N ALA A 315 -11.06 -32.14 -8.67
CA ALA A 315 -11.01 -33.27 -7.77
C ALA A 315 -9.66 -33.40 -7.04
N ASP A 316 -8.57 -32.96 -7.66
CA ASP A 316 -7.21 -32.96 -7.08
C ASP A 316 -6.94 -31.71 -6.18
N GLY A 317 -7.96 -30.91 -5.86
CA GLY A 317 -7.83 -29.72 -5.04
C GLY A 317 -7.21 -28.50 -5.74
N ASN A 318 -6.85 -28.60 -7.02
CA ASN A 318 -6.34 -27.52 -7.84
C ASN A 318 -7.44 -26.54 -8.24
N LEU A 319 -7.09 -25.39 -8.83
CA LEU A 319 -8.05 -24.37 -9.21
C LEU A 319 -8.00 -24.10 -10.72
N ASP A 320 -9.07 -24.48 -11.45
CA ASP A 320 -9.23 -24.02 -12.82
C ASP A 320 -9.70 -22.55 -12.80
N ILE A 321 -8.84 -21.64 -13.24
CA ILE A 321 -9.09 -20.21 -13.17
C ILE A 321 -10.29 -19.77 -14.02
N TYR A 322 -10.63 -20.52 -15.07
CA TYR A 322 -11.75 -20.18 -15.95
C TYR A 322 -13.02 -21.00 -15.68
N ALA A 323 -12.97 -21.94 -14.74
CA ALA A 323 -14.17 -22.65 -14.32
C ALA A 323 -15.11 -21.75 -13.52
N ALA A 324 -16.41 -21.89 -13.76
CA ALA A 324 -17.45 -21.09 -13.09
C ALA A 324 -17.08 -19.58 -13.06
N ASP A 325 -17.03 -18.99 -11.87
CA ASP A 325 -16.68 -17.59 -11.62
C ASP A 325 -15.38 -17.43 -10.82
N ASN A 326 -14.50 -18.44 -10.87
CA ASN A 326 -13.23 -18.43 -10.14
C ASN A 326 -12.39 -17.19 -10.45
N LEU A 327 -12.24 -16.84 -11.74
CA LEU A 327 -11.48 -15.67 -12.16
C LEU A 327 -12.04 -14.40 -11.55
N GLU A 328 -13.34 -14.19 -11.61
CA GLU A 328 -14.02 -13.02 -11.08
C GLU A 328 -13.84 -12.90 -9.57
N LYS A 329 -13.92 -14.02 -8.86
CA LYS A 329 -13.69 -14.10 -7.41
C LYS A 329 -12.26 -13.77 -7.06
N ILE A 330 -11.27 -14.34 -7.76
CA ILE A 330 -9.85 -14.02 -7.55
C ILE A 330 -9.60 -12.54 -7.81
N LEU A 331 -10.12 -11.99 -8.91
CA LEU A 331 -9.95 -10.58 -9.27
C LEU A 331 -10.71 -9.60 -8.37
N SER A 332 -11.72 -10.07 -7.64
CA SER A 332 -12.44 -9.24 -6.66
C SER A 332 -11.62 -9.01 -5.39
N TYR A 333 -10.66 -9.86 -5.09
CA TYR A 333 -9.82 -9.73 -3.91
C TYR A 333 -8.75 -8.66 -4.10
N LYS A 334 -8.76 -7.65 -3.23
CA LYS A 334 -7.86 -6.48 -3.26
C LYS A 334 -6.96 -6.36 -2.03
N GLY A 335 -6.93 -7.38 -1.18
CA GLY A 335 -6.16 -7.40 0.05
C GLY A 335 -4.72 -7.89 -0.13
N MET A 336 -4.01 -8.02 0.99
CA MET A 336 -2.71 -8.66 1.06
C MET A 336 -2.87 -10.18 0.91
N LEU A 337 -2.11 -10.80 0.02
CA LEU A 337 -2.05 -12.26 -0.11
C LEU A 337 -1.00 -12.81 0.87
N GLU A 338 -1.44 -13.70 1.75
CA GLU A 338 -0.62 -14.24 2.84
C GLU A 338 -0.41 -15.73 2.64
N VAL A 339 0.82 -16.13 2.33
CA VAL A 339 1.25 -17.53 2.24
C VAL A 339 2.33 -17.74 3.28
N ASN A 340 1.92 -18.15 4.49
CA ASN A 340 2.81 -18.19 5.64
C ASN A 340 3.01 -19.64 6.13
N ASN A 341 4.27 -20.00 6.41
CA ASN A 341 4.66 -21.30 7.00
C ASN A 341 4.15 -22.52 6.18
N LYS A 342 4.35 -22.46 4.85
CA LYS A 342 3.94 -23.51 3.93
C LYS A 342 5.17 -24.17 3.29
N ASP A 343 5.60 -25.31 3.81
CA ASP A 343 6.79 -26.01 3.29
C ASP A 343 6.61 -26.50 1.84
N TYR A 344 5.36 -26.66 1.38
CA TYR A 344 5.05 -27.01 0.00
C TYR A 344 4.99 -25.80 -0.95
N PHE A 345 5.15 -24.58 -0.45
CA PHE A 345 5.18 -23.37 -1.28
C PHE A 345 6.59 -23.13 -1.82
N THR A 346 6.80 -23.39 -3.10
CA THR A 346 8.13 -23.37 -3.73
C THR A 346 8.33 -22.32 -4.81
N SER A 347 7.25 -21.68 -5.32
CA SER A 347 7.29 -20.73 -6.42
C SER A 347 6.20 -19.66 -6.30
N ILE A 348 6.48 -18.50 -6.91
CA ILE A 348 5.55 -17.37 -7.05
C ILE A 348 4.97 -17.22 -8.47
N ASP A 349 5.24 -18.15 -9.39
CA ASP A 349 4.93 -17.98 -10.82
C ASP A 349 3.44 -17.77 -11.11
N GLU A 350 2.56 -18.33 -10.29
CA GLU A 350 1.11 -18.18 -10.45
C GLU A 350 0.56 -16.85 -9.93
N LEU A 351 1.38 -15.96 -9.32
CA LEU A 351 0.93 -14.62 -8.88
C LEU A 351 0.36 -13.77 -10.02
N GLN A 352 0.72 -14.04 -11.27
CA GLN A 352 0.19 -13.34 -12.44
C GLN A 352 -1.35 -13.38 -12.55
N TYR A 353 -1.99 -14.34 -11.91
CA TYR A 353 -3.45 -14.49 -11.91
C TYR A 353 -4.14 -13.68 -10.79
N TYR A 354 -3.40 -13.24 -9.77
CA TYR A 354 -3.90 -12.48 -8.62
C TYR A 354 -3.67 -10.99 -8.82
N ARG A 355 -4.32 -10.41 -9.83
CA ARG A 355 -3.98 -9.08 -10.38
C ARG A 355 -4.35 -7.89 -9.50
N ASN A 356 -5.21 -8.07 -8.50
CA ASN A 356 -5.74 -6.97 -7.69
C ASN A 356 -5.25 -7.00 -6.24
N ILE A 357 -4.31 -7.88 -5.91
CA ILE A 357 -3.71 -7.88 -4.57
C ILE A 357 -2.92 -6.58 -4.36
N ASN A 358 -3.01 -6.04 -3.15
CA ASN A 358 -2.30 -4.81 -2.78
C ASN A 358 -1.04 -5.05 -1.93
N GLY A 359 -0.73 -6.29 -1.64
CA GLY A 359 0.46 -6.68 -0.89
C GLY A 359 0.70 -8.17 -0.92
N LEU A 360 1.87 -8.57 -0.42
CA LEU A 360 2.32 -9.97 -0.42
C LEU A 360 3.06 -10.25 0.89
N ASN A 361 2.64 -11.30 1.60
CA ASN A 361 3.35 -11.80 2.77
C ASN A 361 3.70 -13.29 2.55
N LEU A 362 5.00 -13.59 2.49
CA LEU A 362 5.56 -14.93 2.24
C LEU A 362 6.44 -15.38 3.40
N GLN A 363 5.97 -15.23 4.62
CA GLN A 363 6.75 -15.54 5.81
C GLN A 363 6.88 -17.05 6.07
N GLY A 364 8.10 -17.52 6.38
CA GLY A 364 8.36 -18.87 6.90
C GLY A 364 8.21 -20.00 5.85
N ASN A 365 8.33 -19.70 4.56
CA ASN A 365 8.25 -20.68 3.49
C ASN A 365 9.63 -21.26 3.19
N LYS A 366 10.03 -22.30 3.94
CA LYS A 366 11.40 -22.83 3.94
C LYS A 366 11.85 -23.39 2.58
N ASN A 367 10.93 -23.89 1.77
CA ASN A 367 11.20 -24.45 0.46
C ASN A 367 10.97 -23.47 -0.71
N LEU A 368 10.57 -22.23 -0.42
CA LEU A 368 10.60 -21.16 -1.41
C LEU A 368 12.05 -20.85 -1.77
N ALA A 369 12.43 -21.01 -3.03
CA ALA A 369 13.83 -21.04 -3.45
C ALA A 369 14.13 -20.21 -4.68
N GLY A 370 15.42 -19.89 -4.86
CA GLY A 370 15.96 -19.26 -6.06
C GLY A 370 15.64 -17.78 -6.17
N GLU A 371 15.48 -17.30 -7.39
CA GLU A 371 15.25 -15.90 -7.70
C GLU A 371 13.75 -15.56 -7.69
N LEU A 372 13.36 -14.58 -6.89
CA LEU A 372 11.99 -14.05 -6.83
C LEU A 372 11.88 -12.80 -7.72
N ASN A 373 11.43 -12.98 -8.95
CA ASN A 373 11.25 -11.92 -9.94
C ASN A 373 9.89 -11.21 -9.76
N LEU A 374 9.75 -10.45 -8.68
CA LEU A 374 8.52 -9.71 -8.35
C LEU A 374 8.22 -8.59 -9.35
N ASN A 375 9.23 -8.08 -10.07
CA ASN A 375 9.07 -7.10 -11.14
C ASN A 375 8.16 -7.56 -12.29
N LYS A 376 7.91 -8.87 -12.41
CA LYS A 376 6.92 -9.44 -13.34
C LYS A 376 5.46 -9.18 -12.93
N TYR A 377 5.22 -8.67 -11.70
CA TYR A 377 3.90 -8.50 -11.12
C TYR A 377 3.63 -7.02 -10.78
N PRO A 378 3.43 -6.14 -11.79
CA PRO A 378 3.27 -4.69 -11.60
C PRO A 378 1.99 -4.30 -10.84
N GLN A 379 1.09 -5.26 -10.62
CA GLN A 379 -0.09 -5.09 -9.77
C GLN A 379 0.24 -4.99 -8.28
N LEU A 380 1.43 -5.43 -7.84
CA LEU A 380 1.83 -5.33 -6.44
C LEU A 380 1.94 -3.85 -6.04
N THR A 381 1.20 -3.53 -4.97
CA THR A 381 1.12 -2.16 -4.45
C THR A 381 1.25 -2.11 -2.97
N GLY A 382 1.69 -1.44 -2.18
CA GLY A 382 1.70 -1.50 -0.71
C GLY A 382 2.87 -2.31 -0.16
N GLN A 383 2.56 -3.25 0.72
CA GLN A 383 3.57 -3.98 1.49
C GLN A 383 3.97 -5.31 0.84
N ILE A 384 5.27 -5.59 0.81
CA ILE A 384 5.85 -6.90 0.49
C ILE A 384 6.70 -7.34 1.69
N VAL A 385 6.39 -8.53 2.23
CA VAL A 385 7.15 -9.19 3.30
C VAL A 385 7.61 -10.55 2.82
N ILE A 386 8.91 -10.82 2.90
CA ILE A 386 9.50 -12.12 2.60
C ILE A 386 10.49 -12.44 3.72
N SER A 387 10.23 -13.49 4.49
CA SER A 387 11.09 -13.83 5.63
C SER A 387 11.14 -15.32 5.89
N GLY A 388 12.23 -15.78 6.54
CA GLY A 388 12.36 -17.16 6.93
C GLY A 388 12.35 -18.16 5.76
N SER A 389 12.85 -17.74 4.61
CA SER A 389 12.97 -18.54 3.37
C SER A 389 14.44 -18.62 2.96
N PRO A 390 15.23 -19.49 3.60
CA PRO A 390 16.69 -19.50 3.47
C PRO A 390 17.23 -19.90 2.09
N LEU A 391 16.38 -20.49 1.24
CA LEU A 391 16.74 -20.90 -0.12
C LEU A 391 16.51 -19.82 -1.17
N VAL A 392 15.93 -18.67 -0.80
CA VAL A 392 15.80 -17.51 -1.68
C VAL A 392 17.19 -16.89 -1.87
N THR A 393 17.63 -16.74 -3.12
CA THR A 393 18.97 -16.24 -3.46
C THR A 393 18.97 -14.81 -3.96
N LYS A 394 17.87 -14.38 -4.57
CA LYS A 394 17.73 -13.04 -5.15
C LYS A 394 16.28 -12.57 -5.13
N ILE A 395 16.09 -11.28 -4.90
CA ILE A 395 14.78 -10.62 -5.02
C ILE A 395 14.91 -9.45 -5.99
N ASN A 396 14.01 -9.40 -6.99
CA ASN A 396 13.97 -8.32 -7.96
C ASN A 396 12.63 -7.58 -7.88
N VAL A 397 12.68 -6.30 -7.51
CA VAL A 397 11.51 -5.41 -7.37
C VAL A 397 11.58 -4.20 -8.32
N THR A 398 12.48 -4.22 -9.32
CA THR A 398 12.68 -3.12 -10.28
C THR A 398 11.37 -2.73 -10.95
N GLY A 399 11.07 -1.43 -11.00
CA GLY A 399 9.87 -0.90 -11.65
C GLY A 399 8.56 -1.07 -10.87
N LEU A 400 8.58 -1.65 -9.67
CA LEU A 400 7.42 -1.65 -8.79
C LEU A 400 7.28 -0.29 -8.10
N ASP A 401 6.75 0.69 -8.85
CA ASP A 401 6.65 2.09 -8.43
C ASP A 401 5.55 2.37 -7.39
N LYS A 402 4.69 1.40 -7.12
CA LYS A 402 3.54 1.52 -6.20
C LYS A 402 3.73 0.81 -4.87
N ILE A 403 4.79 0.02 -4.69
CA ILE A 403 5.06 -0.58 -3.39
C ILE A 403 5.50 0.50 -2.40
N THR A 404 5.02 0.38 -1.16
CA THR A 404 5.32 1.34 -0.09
C THR A 404 6.28 0.77 0.95
N GLN A 405 6.25 -0.54 1.16
CA GLN A 405 7.11 -1.22 2.13
C GLN A 405 7.69 -2.50 1.53
N LEU A 406 9.00 -2.67 1.68
CA LEU A 406 9.70 -3.92 1.37
C LEU A 406 10.45 -4.38 2.60
N GLN A 407 10.08 -5.55 3.11
CA GLN A 407 10.68 -6.12 4.30
C GLN A 407 11.18 -7.54 3.98
N THR A 408 12.49 -7.73 4.10
CA THR A 408 13.12 -9.04 3.94
C THR A 408 14.01 -9.32 5.15
N HIS A 409 13.82 -10.46 5.80
CA HIS A 409 14.64 -10.84 6.94
C HIS A 409 14.74 -12.35 7.09
N HIS A 410 15.87 -12.81 7.66
CA HIS A 410 16.16 -14.25 7.79
C HIS A 410 16.12 -14.97 6.44
N LEU A 411 16.70 -14.35 5.40
CA LEU A 411 16.93 -14.91 4.09
C LEU A 411 18.43 -15.22 3.94
N ASP A 412 18.91 -16.24 4.62
CA ASP A 412 20.34 -16.54 4.74
C ASP A 412 21.02 -16.83 3.40
N GLY A 413 20.30 -17.32 2.41
CA GLY A 413 20.79 -17.55 1.05
C GLY A 413 20.77 -16.32 0.14
N MET A 414 20.14 -15.22 0.55
CA MET A 414 19.95 -14.05 -0.30
C MET A 414 21.25 -13.24 -0.45
N THR A 415 21.82 -13.26 -1.66
CA THR A 415 23.04 -12.52 -2.00
C THR A 415 22.78 -11.18 -2.66
N GLU A 416 21.60 -11.00 -3.26
CA GLU A 416 21.28 -9.83 -4.06
C GLU A 416 19.82 -9.40 -3.90
N ILE A 417 19.61 -8.10 -3.83
CA ILE A 417 18.33 -7.45 -3.99
C ILE A 417 18.43 -6.39 -5.07
N VAL A 418 17.58 -6.47 -6.10
CA VAL A 418 17.58 -5.56 -7.23
C VAL A 418 16.42 -4.60 -7.11
N THR A 419 16.74 -3.33 -7.03
CA THR A 419 15.81 -2.20 -6.91
C THR A 419 15.90 -1.28 -8.13
N GLY A 420 15.05 -0.27 -8.20
CA GLY A 420 15.04 0.77 -9.23
C GLY A 420 13.61 1.13 -9.62
N GLY A 421 13.31 2.43 -9.67
CA GLY A 421 11.96 2.92 -9.96
C GLY A 421 10.96 2.74 -8.83
N ASN A 422 11.41 2.42 -7.61
CA ASN A 422 10.56 2.19 -6.43
C ASN A 422 10.23 3.50 -5.72
N THR A 423 9.62 4.44 -6.44
CA THR A 423 9.49 5.85 -6.02
C THR A 423 8.55 6.08 -4.84
N LYS A 424 7.68 5.13 -4.52
CA LYS A 424 6.76 5.19 -3.37
C LYS A 424 7.24 4.42 -2.14
N LEU A 425 8.37 3.75 -2.24
CA LEU A 425 8.93 2.98 -1.14
C LEU A 425 9.34 3.91 0.00
N ASN A 426 8.71 3.76 1.18
CA ASN A 426 9.00 4.55 2.37
C ASN A 426 9.72 3.76 3.47
N LEU A 427 9.50 2.46 3.53
CA LEU A 427 10.22 1.54 4.42
C LEU A 427 10.95 0.47 3.61
N PHE A 428 12.27 0.42 3.76
CA PHE A 428 13.13 -0.60 3.18
C PHE A 428 13.89 -1.31 4.31
N ALA A 429 13.43 -2.50 4.68
CA ALA A 429 13.94 -3.25 5.81
C ALA A 429 14.55 -4.57 5.35
N LEU A 430 15.86 -4.73 5.53
CA LEU A 430 16.69 -5.82 5.02
C LEU A 430 17.57 -6.43 6.12
N TYR A 431 17.03 -6.64 7.30
CA TYR A 431 17.80 -7.07 8.47
C TYR A 431 17.91 -8.61 8.60
N ASN A 432 18.95 -9.09 9.28
CA ASN A 432 19.24 -10.54 9.45
C ASN A 432 19.32 -11.29 8.10
N ASN A 433 19.96 -10.68 7.07
CA ASN A 433 20.23 -11.33 5.79
C ASN A 433 21.74 -11.59 5.67
N ASN A 434 22.17 -12.78 6.10
CA ASN A 434 23.57 -13.06 6.33
C ASN A 434 24.45 -13.08 5.07
N SER A 435 23.89 -13.34 3.89
CA SER A 435 24.65 -13.42 2.63
C SER A 435 24.58 -12.17 1.77
N LEU A 436 23.75 -11.17 2.14
CA LEU A 436 23.55 -9.95 1.36
C LEU A 436 24.83 -9.09 1.37
N GLN A 437 25.31 -8.68 0.19
CA GLN A 437 26.59 -7.96 0.03
C GLN A 437 26.41 -6.46 -0.20
N SER A 438 25.32 -6.05 -0.80
CA SER A 438 25.07 -4.63 -1.09
C SER A 438 23.57 -4.28 -1.04
N VAL A 439 23.31 -3.01 -0.75
CA VAL A 439 21.96 -2.44 -0.76
C VAL A 439 21.96 -1.17 -1.60
N ASP A 440 21.19 -1.19 -2.69
CA ASP A 440 20.93 0.03 -3.46
C ASP A 440 19.56 0.59 -3.10
N ALA A 441 19.57 1.68 -2.34
CA ALA A 441 18.43 2.48 -1.93
C ALA A 441 18.45 3.86 -2.61
N SER A 442 19.09 3.97 -3.78
CA SER A 442 19.19 5.20 -4.54
C SER A 442 17.91 5.53 -5.29
N ASN A 443 17.70 6.82 -5.58
CA ASN A 443 16.55 7.32 -6.34
C ASN A 443 15.19 6.90 -5.74
N MET A 444 15.11 6.85 -4.41
CA MET A 444 13.89 6.56 -3.64
C MET A 444 13.38 7.81 -2.92
N PRO A 445 12.68 8.72 -3.61
CA PRO A 445 12.30 10.02 -3.05
C PRO A 445 11.31 9.92 -1.89
N SER A 446 10.61 8.81 -1.71
CA SER A 446 9.68 8.59 -0.59
C SER A 446 10.32 7.86 0.59
N LEU A 447 11.57 7.39 0.46
CA LEU A 447 12.22 6.58 1.49
C LEU A 447 12.46 7.39 2.76
N THR A 448 11.90 6.92 3.86
CA THR A 448 12.08 7.53 5.19
C THR A 448 12.87 6.64 6.13
N THR A 449 12.82 5.34 5.94
CA THR A 449 13.44 4.36 6.84
C THR A 449 14.19 3.29 6.05
N LEU A 450 15.48 3.13 6.35
CA LEU A 450 16.33 2.06 5.84
C LEU A 450 16.90 1.26 7.01
N GLN A 451 16.60 -0.03 7.05
CA GLN A 451 17.06 -0.95 8.09
C GLN A 451 17.85 -2.10 7.49
N THR A 452 19.11 -2.25 7.88
CA THR A 452 19.99 -3.32 7.38
C THR A 452 20.71 -4.06 8.52
N TYR A 453 20.29 -3.85 9.76
CA TYR A 453 20.97 -4.36 10.95
C TYR A 453 21.11 -5.90 10.97
N TYR A 454 22.16 -6.39 11.63
CA TYR A 454 22.51 -7.81 11.69
C TYR A 454 22.66 -8.50 10.33
N SER A 455 23.20 -7.76 9.35
CA SER A 455 23.52 -8.29 8.01
C SER A 455 25.04 -8.12 7.78
N PRO A 456 25.87 -8.99 8.38
CA PRO A 456 27.29 -8.75 8.59
C PRO A 456 28.14 -8.69 7.32
N ASN A 457 27.62 -9.20 6.20
CA ASN A 457 28.34 -9.25 4.93
C ASN A 457 28.03 -8.07 3.98
N ILE A 458 27.14 -7.14 4.37
CA ILE A 458 26.90 -5.92 3.59
C ILE A 458 28.17 -5.06 3.58
N GLN A 459 28.70 -4.81 2.38
CA GLN A 459 29.91 -4.00 2.14
C GLN A 459 29.57 -2.58 1.67
N THR A 460 28.47 -2.43 0.94
CA THR A 460 28.07 -1.14 0.34
C THR A 460 26.60 -0.87 0.55
N ILE A 461 26.29 0.37 0.96
CA ILE A 461 24.93 0.93 0.97
C ILE A 461 24.93 2.22 0.14
N ASN A 462 24.02 2.34 -0.81
CA ASN A 462 23.86 3.52 -1.67
C ASN A 462 22.51 4.16 -1.40
N THR A 463 22.50 5.44 -0.98
CA THR A 463 21.29 6.24 -0.70
C THR A 463 21.23 7.51 -1.56
N THR A 464 22.02 7.58 -2.64
CA THR A 464 22.07 8.73 -3.55
C THR A 464 20.66 9.12 -4.03
N ASN A 465 20.33 10.40 -4.04
CA ASN A 465 19.01 10.91 -4.43
C ASN A 465 17.83 10.35 -3.60
N SER A 466 18.04 10.05 -2.32
CA SER A 466 16.98 9.65 -1.37
C SER A 466 16.83 10.67 -0.23
N PRO A 467 16.37 11.91 -0.55
CA PRO A 467 16.50 13.09 0.33
C PRO A 467 15.55 13.07 1.54
N ASN A 468 14.61 12.13 1.58
CA ASN A 468 13.65 12.02 2.69
C ASN A 468 14.05 10.99 3.74
N LEU A 469 15.20 10.32 3.57
CA LEU A 469 15.70 9.38 4.56
C LEU A 469 15.95 10.10 5.89
N ASN A 470 15.23 9.66 6.93
CA ASN A 470 15.35 10.22 8.28
C ASN A 470 15.83 9.22 9.32
N ASP A 471 15.78 7.94 9.01
CA ASP A 471 16.12 6.84 9.92
C ASP A 471 16.95 5.77 9.19
N PHE A 472 18.22 5.68 9.53
CA PHE A 472 19.10 4.61 9.11
C PHE A 472 19.54 3.76 10.30
N ASN A 473 19.25 2.45 10.22
CA ASN A 473 19.71 1.46 11.19
C ASN A 473 20.51 0.34 10.51
N GLY A 474 21.80 0.43 10.61
CA GLY A 474 22.77 -0.57 10.13
C GLY A 474 23.63 -1.14 11.25
N LEU A 475 23.07 -1.33 12.46
CA LEU A 475 23.77 -1.94 13.59
C LEU A 475 24.35 -3.32 13.22
N SER A 476 25.59 -3.57 13.61
CA SER A 476 26.26 -4.87 13.42
C SER A 476 26.44 -5.29 11.96
N ASN A 477 26.57 -4.33 11.04
CA ASN A 477 26.97 -4.58 9.65
C ASN A 477 28.51 -4.57 9.56
N GLY A 478 29.15 -5.63 10.07
CA GLY A 478 30.60 -5.69 10.31
C GLY A 478 31.49 -5.62 9.07
N SER A 479 30.94 -5.72 7.86
CA SER A 479 31.71 -5.57 6.61
C SER A 479 31.44 -4.24 5.89
N LEU A 480 30.56 -3.37 6.41
CA LEU A 480 30.19 -2.12 5.75
C LEU A 480 31.42 -1.18 5.61
N GLN A 481 31.83 -0.96 4.37
CA GLN A 481 32.98 -0.14 4.00
C GLN A 481 32.61 1.15 3.29
N ASN A 482 31.46 1.13 2.58
CA ASN A 482 31.02 2.23 1.74
C ASN A 482 29.57 2.62 2.04
N PHE A 483 29.36 3.87 2.43
CA PHE A 483 28.04 4.49 2.49
C PHE A 483 28.01 5.63 1.48
N ILE A 484 27.33 5.40 0.33
CA ILE A 484 27.30 6.33 -0.78
C ILE A 484 26.04 7.19 -0.67
N GLY A 485 26.13 8.49 -0.95
CA GLY A 485 24.99 9.41 -0.95
C GLY A 485 24.59 9.89 0.46
N LEU A 486 25.43 9.74 1.47
CA LEU A 486 25.12 10.24 2.82
C LEU A 486 24.80 11.75 2.79
N SER A 487 25.53 12.54 2.01
CA SER A 487 25.31 13.98 1.86
C SER A 487 23.91 14.36 1.31
N ASP A 488 23.23 13.45 0.65
CA ASP A 488 21.90 13.66 0.09
C ASP A 488 20.79 13.51 1.14
N ASN A 489 21.11 12.96 2.30
CA ASN A 489 20.15 12.60 3.35
C ASN A 489 20.03 13.69 4.42
N SER A 490 19.83 14.96 4.04
CA SER A 490 19.79 16.11 4.94
C SER A 490 18.69 16.10 6.01
N LYS A 491 17.67 15.23 5.86
CA LYS A 491 16.58 15.03 6.84
C LYS A 491 16.90 13.97 7.88
N LEU A 492 18.08 13.35 7.82
CA LEU A 492 18.45 12.25 8.69
C LEU A 492 18.43 12.70 10.17
N GLN A 493 17.72 11.93 10.99
CA GLN A 493 17.59 12.12 12.44
C GLN A 493 18.33 11.03 13.21
N ARG A 494 18.27 9.80 12.74
CA ARG A 494 18.98 8.66 13.34
C ARG A 494 19.95 8.06 12.34
N PHE A 495 21.20 7.90 12.77
CA PHE A 495 22.24 7.22 12.01
C PHE A 495 22.97 6.22 12.88
N TRP A 496 22.67 4.94 12.70
CA TRP A 496 23.27 3.85 13.44
C TRP A 496 24.06 2.94 12.50
N ALA A 497 25.39 2.96 12.61
CA ALA A 497 26.31 2.18 11.79
C ALA A 497 27.39 1.51 12.66
N SER A 498 26.99 0.98 13.83
CA SER A 498 27.92 0.31 14.74
C SER A 498 28.56 -0.91 14.09
N GLY A 499 29.84 -1.12 14.39
CA GLY A 499 30.64 -2.23 13.86
C GLY A 499 31.11 -2.04 12.42
N SER A 500 30.76 -0.94 11.73
CA SER A 500 31.19 -0.68 10.35
C SER A 500 32.71 -0.52 10.20
N LYS A 501 33.24 -0.75 8.99
CA LYS A 501 34.63 -0.53 8.62
C LYS A 501 34.90 0.85 8.02
N ILE A 502 33.92 1.74 8.04
CA ILE A 502 34.06 3.09 7.50
C ILE A 502 34.92 3.91 8.46
N GLU A 503 35.99 4.53 7.95
CA GLU A 503 36.97 5.27 8.75
C GLU A 503 36.60 6.75 8.96
N SER A 504 35.72 7.33 8.13
CA SER A 504 35.32 8.74 8.25
C SER A 504 33.86 8.93 7.88
N TYR A 505 33.17 9.77 8.66
CA TYR A 505 31.80 10.21 8.37
C TYR A 505 31.73 11.72 8.28
N ASP A 506 31.00 12.22 7.27
CA ASP A 506 30.71 13.66 7.12
C ASP A 506 29.22 13.93 7.31
N PHE A 507 28.87 14.58 8.43
CA PHE A 507 27.53 14.97 8.79
C PHE A 507 27.23 16.45 8.51
N SER A 508 28.08 17.16 7.76
CA SER A 508 27.94 18.60 7.53
C SER A 508 26.63 19.05 6.90
N LYS A 509 25.88 18.14 6.26
CA LYS A 509 24.55 18.40 5.69
C LYS A 509 23.40 17.94 6.60
N MET A 510 23.67 17.30 7.74
CA MET A 510 22.68 16.60 8.58
C MET A 510 22.10 17.55 9.65
N THR A 511 21.39 18.59 9.24
CA THR A 511 20.85 19.62 10.17
C THR A 511 19.77 19.09 11.14
N LYS A 512 19.25 17.89 10.93
CA LYS A 512 18.21 17.26 11.76
C LYS A 512 18.73 16.09 12.60
N LEU A 513 20.02 15.81 12.51
CA LEU A 513 20.63 14.66 13.17
C LEU A 513 20.45 14.74 14.70
N ARG A 514 19.96 13.66 15.27
CA ARG A 514 19.58 13.56 16.68
C ARG A 514 20.33 12.45 17.41
N ASP A 515 20.37 11.26 16.81
CA ASP A 515 20.95 10.07 17.40
C ASP A 515 22.00 9.46 16.47
N VAL A 516 23.25 9.37 16.94
CA VAL A 516 24.36 8.76 16.21
C VAL A 516 24.92 7.61 17.03
N ASN A 517 25.00 6.43 16.42
CA ASN A 517 25.66 5.28 17.04
C ASN A 517 26.69 4.67 16.07
N LEU A 518 27.94 4.85 16.37
CA LEU A 518 29.10 4.30 15.65
C LEU A 518 29.94 3.37 16.54
N ALA A 519 29.36 2.85 17.62
CA ALA A 519 30.08 1.98 18.55
C ALA A 519 30.74 0.81 17.82
N SER A 520 32.00 0.52 18.17
CA SER A 520 32.79 -0.53 17.54
C SER A 520 33.02 -0.38 16.02
N ALA A 521 32.74 0.80 15.46
CA ALA A 521 33.12 1.10 14.09
C ALA A 521 34.60 1.47 13.97
N ALA A 522 35.19 1.28 12.78
CA ALA A 522 36.57 1.62 12.49
C ALA A 522 36.81 3.14 12.35
N VAL A 523 35.85 3.96 12.76
CA VAL A 523 35.87 5.41 12.55
C VAL A 523 37.01 6.09 13.28
N LYS A 524 37.77 6.91 12.54
CA LYS A 524 38.87 7.76 12.99
C LYS A 524 38.52 9.24 12.99
N GLU A 525 37.57 9.64 12.14
CA GLU A 525 37.18 11.03 11.96
C GLU A 525 35.67 11.19 11.79
N ILE A 526 35.11 12.17 12.45
CA ILE A 526 33.72 12.62 12.25
C ILE A 526 33.73 14.11 11.93
N LYS A 527 33.19 14.51 10.79
CA LYS A 527 33.05 15.90 10.36
C LYS A 527 31.61 16.36 10.51
N GLY A 528 31.44 17.66 10.76
CA GLY A 528 30.15 18.33 10.59
C GLY A 528 29.08 18.05 11.65
N LEU A 529 29.40 17.52 12.83
CA LEU A 529 28.45 17.40 13.93
C LEU A 529 27.82 18.73 14.34
N SER A 530 28.54 19.85 14.13
CA SER A 530 28.03 21.20 14.36
C SER A 530 26.80 21.56 13.53
N ALA A 531 26.61 20.95 12.35
CA ALA A 531 25.42 21.16 11.52
C ALA A 531 24.12 20.69 12.21
N ALA A 532 24.18 19.67 13.05
CA ALA A 532 23.05 19.21 13.84
C ALA A 532 22.65 20.21 14.95
N GLY A 533 23.59 21.04 15.42
CA GLY A 533 23.34 22.06 16.42
C GLY A 533 22.64 21.51 17.66
N ALA A 534 21.59 22.19 18.09
CA ALA A 534 20.78 21.79 19.24
C ALA A 534 19.91 20.53 19.02
N ASN A 535 19.88 19.96 17.82
CA ASN A 535 19.11 18.74 17.54
C ASN A 535 19.81 17.49 18.05
N LEU A 536 21.16 17.45 18.08
CA LEU A 536 21.90 16.27 18.52
C LEU A 536 21.64 15.99 20.00
N LYS A 537 21.19 14.77 20.31
CA LYS A 537 20.83 14.31 21.66
C LYS A 537 21.72 13.19 22.15
N GLU A 538 22.04 12.24 21.29
CA GLU A 538 22.82 11.05 21.65
C GLU A 538 23.96 10.82 20.65
N LEU A 539 25.15 10.57 21.22
CA LEU A 539 26.35 10.22 20.46
C LEU A 539 27.05 9.05 21.14
N GLN A 540 27.13 7.92 20.44
CA GLN A 540 27.74 6.68 20.94
C GLN A 540 28.92 6.30 20.04
N LEU A 541 30.12 6.37 20.60
CA LEU A 541 31.42 6.18 19.93
C LEU A 541 32.30 5.13 20.62
N SER A 542 31.70 4.29 21.45
CA SER A 542 32.46 3.26 22.21
C SER A 542 33.28 2.38 21.28
N ASN A 543 34.52 2.05 21.69
CA ASN A 543 35.46 1.19 20.94
C ASN A 543 35.77 1.70 19.53
N THR A 544 35.83 3.02 19.31
CA THR A 544 36.26 3.63 18.05
C THR A 544 37.68 4.15 18.12
N HIS A 545 38.23 4.61 16.99
CA HIS A 545 39.59 5.11 16.82
C HIS A 545 39.68 6.63 16.68
N ILE A 546 38.65 7.36 17.18
CA ILE A 546 38.59 8.82 17.06
C ILE A 546 39.65 9.46 17.96
N GLY A 547 40.51 10.30 17.38
CA GLY A 547 41.55 11.01 18.11
C GLY A 547 41.07 12.34 18.72
N SER A 548 40.04 12.96 18.13
CA SER A 548 39.44 14.21 18.59
C SER A 548 37.96 14.27 18.31
N LEU A 549 37.22 14.99 19.17
CA LEU A 549 35.79 15.15 19.04
C LEU A 549 35.39 16.60 19.41
N ASP A 550 34.73 17.31 18.51
CA ASP A 550 34.13 18.62 18.77
C ASP A 550 32.62 18.49 18.89
N VAL A 551 32.08 18.75 20.08
CA VAL A 551 30.66 18.79 20.41
C VAL A 551 30.22 20.16 20.95
N SER A 552 31.06 21.19 20.79
CA SER A 552 30.84 22.55 21.31
C SER A 552 29.54 23.20 20.79
N ASN A 553 29.13 22.84 19.56
CA ASN A 553 27.91 23.36 18.95
C ASN A 553 26.67 22.48 19.20
N ASN A 554 26.74 21.52 20.12
CA ASN A 554 25.63 20.59 20.41
C ASN A 554 25.12 20.74 21.86
N PRO A 555 24.56 21.89 22.24
CA PRO A 555 24.25 22.21 23.64
C PRO A 555 23.16 21.31 24.26
N ASN A 556 22.37 20.64 23.45
CA ASN A 556 21.32 19.76 23.90
C ASN A 556 21.73 18.27 23.94
N LEU A 557 23.01 17.97 23.81
CA LEU A 557 23.52 16.62 23.96
C LEU A 557 23.22 16.11 25.38
N THR A 558 22.51 14.98 25.48
CA THR A 558 22.09 14.36 26.74
C THR A 558 22.88 13.11 27.07
N LYS A 559 23.40 12.44 26.03
CA LYS A 559 24.17 11.20 26.16
C LYS A 559 25.41 11.23 25.30
N LEU A 560 26.58 11.04 25.93
CA LEU A 560 27.85 10.87 25.25
C LEU A 560 28.56 9.60 25.80
N ASP A 561 28.76 8.63 24.90
CA ASP A 561 29.47 7.38 25.25
C ASP A 561 30.77 7.25 24.43
N LEU A 562 31.87 7.37 25.11
CA LEU A 562 33.23 7.30 24.60
C LEU A 562 34.00 6.11 25.18
N TYR A 563 33.34 5.05 25.64
CA TYR A 563 34.00 3.89 26.25
C TYR A 563 35.10 3.34 25.34
N ASN A 564 36.36 3.22 25.89
CA ASN A 564 37.51 2.58 25.23
C ASN A 564 37.93 3.25 23.90
N VAL A 565 37.84 4.59 23.82
CA VAL A 565 38.37 5.42 22.71
C VAL A 565 39.80 5.84 23.03
N LYS A 566 40.75 4.95 22.79
CA LYS A 566 42.14 5.05 23.32
C LYS A 566 42.99 6.12 22.67
N GLU A 567 42.67 6.52 21.47
CA GLU A 567 43.37 7.54 20.69
C GLU A 567 43.02 8.96 21.14
N MET A 568 41.92 9.14 21.86
CA MET A 568 41.48 10.39 22.38
C MET A 568 42.21 10.75 23.69
N THR A 569 42.76 11.93 23.77
CA THR A 569 43.48 12.42 24.96
C THR A 569 42.74 13.50 25.74
N THR A 570 41.78 14.18 25.12
CA THR A 570 40.96 15.22 25.72
C THR A 570 39.59 15.24 25.06
N VAL A 571 38.56 15.70 25.79
CA VAL A 571 37.27 16.09 25.26
C VAL A 571 36.75 17.31 26.01
N ASP A 572 36.26 18.31 25.28
CA ASP A 572 35.59 19.46 25.88
C ASP A 572 34.06 19.24 25.85
N VAL A 573 33.49 19.11 27.03
CA VAL A 573 32.02 18.98 27.23
C VAL A 573 31.41 20.16 27.99
N THR A 574 32.18 21.26 28.19
CA THR A 574 31.71 22.44 28.90
C THR A 574 30.55 23.16 28.20
N HIS A 575 30.40 22.95 26.88
CA HIS A 575 29.30 23.48 26.05
C HIS A 575 28.07 22.55 26.00
N ASN A 576 28.07 21.46 26.77
CA ASN A 576 26.97 20.47 26.76
C ASN A 576 26.25 20.40 28.13
N PRO A 577 25.61 21.49 28.60
CA PRO A 577 25.04 21.56 29.96
C PRO A 577 23.84 20.62 30.18
N ASN A 578 23.34 20.01 29.14
CA ASN A 578 22.20 19.08 29.20
C ASN A 578 22.63 17.61 29.31
N LEU A 579 23.94 17.32 29.41
CA LEU A 579 24.41 15.94 29.61
C LEU A 579 23.83 15.34 30.89
N THR A 580 23.21 14.17 30.75
CA THR A 580 22.70 13.32 31.84
C THR A 580 23.49 12.02 31.94
N TYR A 581 24.14 11.61 30.85
CA TYR A 581 24.98 10.42 30.77
C TYR A 581 26.30 10.77 30.07
N LEU A 582 27.39 10.49 30.74
CA LEU A 582 28.75 10.62 30.20
C LEU A 582 29.57 9.38 30.56
N ARG A 583 30.15 8.71 29.57
CA ARG A 583 31.05 7.59 29.74
C ARG A 583 32.35 7.82 28.98
N THR A 584 33.45 7.92 29.72
CA THR A 584 34.82 8.09 29.19
C THR A 584 35.77 7.02 29.73
N THR A 585 35.26 5.86 30.09
CA THR A 585 36.03 4.75 30.66
C THR A 585 37.06 4.20 29.68
N PHE A 586 38.27 3.85 30.13
CA PHE A 586 39.42 3.36 29.35
C PHE A 586 39.96 4.37 28.32
N ILE A 587 39.95 5.66 28.66
CA ILE A 587 40.53 6.75 27.85
C ILE A 587 41.71 7.34 28.66
N PRO A 588 42.83 7.74 28.02
CA PRO A 588 44.01 8.24 28.78
C PRO A 588 43.85 9.72 29.20
N PHE A 589 42.67 10.17 29.64
CA PHE A 589 42.43 11.55 30.07
C PHE A 589 43.21 11.88 31.35
N THR A 590 43.96 12.96 31.30
CA THR A 590 44.68 13.52 32.47
C THR A 590 43.90 14.59 33.20
N SER A 591 42.96 15.21 32.53
CA SER A 591 42.01 16.20 33.05
C SER A 591 40.66 16.07 32.33
N LEU A 592 39.57 16.43 33.00
CA LEU A 592 38.22 16.47 32.44
C LEU A 592 37.45 17.58 33.17
N ASP A 593 37.09 18.62 32.43
CA ASP A 593 36.29 19.74 32.97
C ASP A 593 34.80 19.41 32.81
N LEU A 594 34.10 19.27 33.93
CA LEU A 594 32.69 18.96 34.03
C LEU A 594 31.89 20.10 34.70
N SER A 595 32.51 21.27 34.87
CA SER A 595 31.98 22.41 35.67
C SER A 595 30.57 22.81 35.21
N ASN A 596 30.25 22.70 33.92
CA ASN A 596 28.95 23.04 33.35
C ASN A 596 27.95 21.85 33.25
N ASN A 597 28.35 20.64 33.55
CA ASN A 597 27.52 19.45 33.36
C ASN A 597 26.71 19.06 34.61
N THR A 598 26.00 20.04 35.16
CA THR A 598 25.29 19.93 36.46
C THR A 598 24.10 18.97 36.44
N LYS A 599 23.64 18.54 35.24
CA LYS A 599 22.52 17.61 35.07
C LYS A 599 22.92 16.15 35.02
N LEU A 600 24.19 15.82 35.16
CA LEU A 600 24.67 14.43 35.12
C LEU A 600 23.97 13.56 36.17
N VAL A 601 23.47 12.41 35.69
CA VAL A 601 22.84 11.33 36.47
C VAL A 601 23.75 10.13 36.51
N GLU A 602 24.45 9.84 35.41
CA GLU A 602 25.42 8.75 35.29
C GLU A 602 26.72 9.28 34.73
N LEU A 603 27.83 9.03 35.47
CA LEU A 603 29.20 9.41 35.11
C LEU A 603 30.12 8.20 35.27
N SER A 604 30.76 7.78 34.17
CA SER A 604 31.77 6.70 34.20
C SER A 604 33.08 7.20 33.62
N ILE A 605 34.08 7.34 34.48
CA ILE A 605 35.41 7.86 34.19
C ILE A 605 36.52 6.88 34.66
N ALA A 606 36.19 5.64 34.92
CA ALA A 606 37.13 4.62 35.38
C ALA A 606 38.25 4.35 34.34
N HIS A 607 39.38 3.86 34.78
CA HIS A 607 40.51 3.51 33.92
C HIS A 607 41.05 4.66 33.04
N ASN A 608 41.08 5.86 33.57
CA ASN A 608 41.69 7.04 32.93
C ASN A 608 43.03 7.38 33.60
N LYS A 609 43.51 8.60 33.46
CA LYS A 609 44.72 9.13 34.12
C LYS A 609 44.45 10.33 35.02
N LEU A 610 43.22 10.43 35.53
CA LEU A 610 42.79 11.53 36.37
C LEU A 610 43.38 11.41 37.77
N SER A 611 43.84 12.52 38.34
CA SER A 611 44.31 12.60 39.75
C SER A 611 43.25 13.13 40.71
N SER A 612 42.35 13.96 40.20
CA SER A 612 41.25 14.56 41.00
C SER A 612 40.05 14.91 40.16
N LEU A 613 38.88 14.99 40.81
CA LEU A 613 37.62 15.45 40.22
C LEU A 613 36.74 16.08 41.30
N ASP A 614 36.11 17.23 41.00
CA ASP A 614 35.11 17.82 41.85
C ASP A 614 33.70 17.61 41.24
N ILE A 615 32.83 16.91 41.99
CA ILE A 615 31.46 16.58 41.56
C ILE A 615 30.37 17.32 42.36
N ARG A 616 30.75 18.28 43.25
CA ARG A 616 29.80 18.99 44.12
C ARG A 616 28.68 19.67 43.34
N HIS A 617 28.97 20.14 42.12
CA HIS A 617 27.99 20.84 41.22
C HIS A 617 27.06 19.88 40.50
N MET A 618 27.11 18.54 40.77
CA MET A 618 26.25 17.52 40.14
C MET A 618 25.23 16.92 41.12
N PRO A 619 24.20 17.62 41.56
CA PRO A 619 23.29 17.16 42.61
C PRO A 619 22.45 15.92 42.21
N ASN A 620 22.30 15.69 40.90
CA ASN A 620 21.48 14.60 40.38
C ASN A 620 22.27 13.30 40.18
N LEU A 621 23.60 13.30 40.37
CA LEU A 621 24.43 12.14 40.14
C LEU A 621 23.95 10.95 40.98
N ALA A 622 23.65 9.83 40.32
CA ALA A 622 23.13 8.61 40.95
C ALA A 622 24.00 7.40 40.67
N LYS A 623 24.76 7.38 39.57
CA LYS A 623 25.71 6.34 39.25
C LYS A 623 27.06 6.97 38.94
N PHE A 624 28.10 6.52 39.61
CA PHE A 624 29.45 7.07 39.50
C PHE A 624 30.51 5.97 39.54
N TYR A 625 31.29 5.90 38.46
CA TYR A 625 32.41 4.94 38.31
C TYR A 625 33.70 5.69 38.03
N ALA A 626 34.61 5.70 38.97
CA ALA A 626 35.86 6.51 38.91
C ALA A 626 37.12 5.74 39.22
N GLY A 627 37.05 4.46 39.53
CA GLY A 627 38.19 3.66 39.98
C GLY A 627 39.27 3.38 38.93
N SER A 628 40.33 2.75 39.34
CA SER A 628 41.43 2.27 38.48
C SER A 628 42.11 3.34 37.62
N GLN A 629 42.35 4.51 38.17
CA GLN A 629 43.11 5.57 37.49
C GLN A 629 44.60 5.23 37.42
N SER A 630 45.31 5.69 36.39
CA SER A 630 46.73 5.48 36.22
C SER A 630 47.48 6.76 35.74
N PRO A 631 47.51 7.83 36.53
CA PRO A 631 48.06 9.11 36.12
C PRO A 631 49.54 9.06 35.72
N ASN A 632 50.32 8.20 36.34
CA ASN A 632 51.74 8.05 36.11
C ASN A 632 52.11 6.65 35.57
N GLY A 633 51.19 5.96 34.91
CA GLY A 633 51.39 4.62 34.38
C GLY A 633 51.22 3.50 35.42
N SER A 634 51.08 3.83 36.70
CA SER A 634 50.75 2.91 37.79
C SER A 634 49.35 3.21 38.33
N LEU A 635 48.63 2.20 38.78
CA LEU A 635 47.33 2.38 39.40
C LEU A 635 47.41 3.28 40.62
N ALA A 636 46.58 4.30 40.71
CA ALA A 636 46.51 5.27 41.78
C ALA A 636 45.06 5.65 42.10
N ASN A 637 44.88 6.12 43.35
CA ASN A 637 43.57 6.63 43.76
C ASN A 637 43.29 7.99 43.14
N ILE A 638 42.10 8.18 42.58
CA ILE A 638 41.59 9.51 42.25
C ILE A 638 41.06 10.18 43.53
N THR A 639 41.34 11.47 43.70
CA THR A 639 40.72 12.27 44.75
C THR A 639 39.41 12.87 44.23
N VAL A 640 38.29 12.48 44.81
CA VAL A 640 36.96 13.00 44.41
C VAL A 640 36.39 13.89 45.50
N THR A 641 36.16 15.16 45.18
CA THR A 641 35.51 16.10 46.07
C THR A 641 33.96 16.07 45.83
N MET A 642 33.24 15.80 46.88
CA MET A 642 31.75 15.73 46.84
C MET A 642 31.11 16.28 48.13
N THR A 643 29.82 16.55 48.09
CA THR A 643 29.05 16.91 49.29
C THR A 643 28.73 15.69 50.15
N ALA A 644 28.40 15.87 51.40
CA ALA A 644 27.96 14.79 52.31
C ALA A 644 26.69 14.10 51.77
N ALA A 645 25.77 14.86 51.20
CA ALA A 645 24.54 14.33 50.58
C ALA A 645 24.84 13.44 49.36
N GLN A 646 25.77 13.87 48.51
CA GLN A 646 26.20 13.05 47.36
C GLN A 646 26.85 11.76 47.79
N LYS A 647 27.74 11.83 48.79
CA LYS A 647 28.37 10.62 49.36
C LYS A 647 27.33 9.62 49.84
N ALA A 648 26.38 10.05 50.69
CA ALA A 648 25.34 9.18 51.20
C ALA A 648 24.45 8.58 50.08
N LYS A 649 24.12 9.37 49.05
CA LYS A 649 23.34 8.89 47.91
C LYS A 649 24.07 7.85 47.10
N LEU A 650 25.35 8.07 46.78
CA LEU A 650 26.13 7.14 45.96
C LEU A 650 26.46 5.85 46.72
N GLU A 651 26.62 5.91 48.04
CA GLU A 651 26.79 4.72 48.89
C GLU A 651 25.56 3.80 48.91
N GLN A 652 24.35 4.36 48.83
CA GLN A 652 23.12 3.58 48.82
C GLN A 652 22.92 2.76 47.51
N VAL A 653 23.49 3.20 46.39
CA VAL A 653 23.35 2.49 45.10
C VAL A 653 24.54 1.51 44.83
N LYS A 654 25.49 1.43 45.72
CA LYS A 654 26.68 0.55 45.68
C LYS A 654 26.35 -0.93 45.35
N PRO A 655 25.32 -1.57 45.95
CA PRO A 655 25.02 -2.98 45.64
C PRO A 655 24.59 -3.27 44.20
N PHE A 656 24.13 -2.26 43.44
CA PHE A 656 23.73 -2.42 42.02
C PHE A 656 24.88 -2.26 41.02
N LEU A 657 26.04 -1.83 41.47
CA LEU A 657 27.25 -1.60 40.67
C LEU A 657 28.13 -2.85 40.55
N GLU A 658 27.84 -3.89 41.28
CA GLU A 658 28.63 -5.16 41.31
C GLU A 658 28.35 -6.10 40.15
N SER A 659 27.36 -5.85 39.29
CA SER A 659 26.98 -6.79 38.23
C SER A 659 27.60 -6.53 36.85
N ALA A 660 28.28 -5.44 36.63
CA ALA A 660 29.06 -5.19 35.43
C ALA A 660 30.51 -5.36 35.75
N ASN A 661 31.28 -6.16 35.06
CA ASN A 661 32.67 -6.55 35.15
C ASN A 661 33.72 -5.53 35.69
N ASP A 662 33.29 -4.50 36.39
CA ASP A 662 34.05 -3.41 36.97
C ASP A 662 33.71 -3.28 38.46
N ASN A 663 34.08 -4.30 39.25
CA ASN A 663 33.86 -4.42 40.71
C ASN A 663 34.63 -3.38 41.59
N ARG A 664 34.95 -2.17 41.06
CA ARG A 664 35.98 -1.31 41.71
C ARG A 664 35.53 0.13 41.97
N ALA A 665 34.25 0.41 41.97
CA ALA A 665 33.75 1.64 42.56
C ALA A 665 33.47 1.46 44.06
N ASN A 666 34.45 0.99 44.81
CA ASN A 666 34.35 0.94 46.26
C ASN A 666 34.69 2.32 46.80
N PHE A 667 33.74 2.94 47.50
CA PHE A 667 33.92 4.13 48.34
C PHE A 667 34.48 3.77 49.72
N ASP A 668 34.98 2.56 49.93
CA ASP A 668 35.51 2.08 51.17
C ASP A 668 37.00 2.46 51.32
N ASP A 669 37.35 3.06 52.43
CA ASP A 669 38.67 3.68 52.70
C ASP A 669 39.87 2.69 52.71
N THR A 670 39.65 1.40 52.69
CA THR A 670 40.71 0.41 52.85
C THR A 670 41.17 -0.31 51.59
N ASN A 671 40.37 -0.32 50.52
CA ASN A 671 40.68 -0.98 49.24
C ASN A 671 40.14 -0.24 48.03
N SER A 672 39.68 1.01 48.14
CA SER A 672 39.06 1.76 47.06
C SER A 672 40.08 2.54 46.25
N TRP A 673 39.92 2.50 44.94
CA TRP A 673 40.64 3.32 43.99
C TRP A 673 40.15 4.78 43.96
N VAL A 674 39.25 5.16 44.88
CA VAL A 674 38.67 6.50 44.99
C VAL A 674 38.84 7.02 46.42
N LYS A 675 39.64 8.09 46.56
CA LYS A 675 39.76 8.84 47.81
C LYS A 675 38.68 9.94 47.85
N VAL A 676 37.77 9.83 48.79
CA VAL A 676 36.67 10.80 48.93
C VAL A 676 37.06 11.94 49.83
N VAL A 677 36.87 13.17 49.37
CA VAL A 677 36.98 14.42 50.16
C VAL A 677 35.55 15.00 50.24
N VAL A 678 35.01 15.03 51.47
CA VAL A 678 33.73 15.68 51.73
C VAL A 678 34.00 17.16 52.03
N ALA A 679 33.42 18.00 51.17
CA ALA A 679 33.49 19.45 51.32
C ALA A 679 32.08 20.08 51.19
N PRO A 680 31.85 21.26 51.81
CA PRO A 680 30.55 21.92 51.74
C PRO A 680 30.08 22.28 50.32
#